data_df9071fb49b4f6e3599d9b4eeed8c28d
#
_entry.id   df9071fb49b4f6e3599d9b4eeed8c28d
#
_cell.length_a   1.000
_cell.length_b   1.000
_cell.length_c   1.000
_cell.angle_alpha   90.00
_cell.angle_beta   90.00
_cell.angle_gamma   90.00
#
_symmetry.space_group_name_H-M   'P 1'
#
loop_
_entity.id
_entity.type
_entity.pdbx_description
1 polymer ?
#
loop_
_entity_poly.entity_id
_entity_poly.type
_entity_poly.pdbx_seq_one_letter_code
_entity_poly.pdbx_strand_id
1 'polypeptide(L)'
;MKNFSSFLFFSIACSILNAQVLVKGHVNDKVTNDGLPGVTVIADSKNGAITDINGNYSLRLPAGKHALEFRMLGYSAATRSIDLKTDSLILSVVLETAARSLDVVVVSAGKFEQKLGDVTVSMAVISPQLVENRNTTTMESIIDQVPGVNVTDGQANIRGGSGFTYGGGSRVLLLVDDLPLLSADAGDVKWNFLPIENLQQIEVLKGASSALFGASALNGVINIRTAYPTATPKSSVVMYSGIYDNPERPELKWWGDKNPGFRGTYFFHSRQIGQLDLVLGGNVYENDGYRQDELEKRYRFNINTRYRFKRIQGLSAGINTNFMDVAGGNFLLWDGANQGAYRPLGGSSQQYDNIRFNVDPFLTYFTKSEGRHSLRTRYYYTLNTNDTKQRSQGKLYYAEYQYQKHFKNGLTWTTGLTGTYSEIASQLYSQHYSSNESGYTQFDKKFFNRLTVSLGLRAESYKIDTAQTTFYLRNGKDTIGKLPVQPVMRLGANYQVAKATYVRASFGQGYRFPSVAEKYIKTAVSGLEIYPNKKLGPEKGWSAELGVKQGFQVSGFRGFLDVAAFRMEYRDMMEFTFGQWGNPNTDPLFGIGFKSTNIGHTQITGIDIALEGEGKIGPVGIRLMGGYTYMNPISLDFNPAVDTIKNSSLQNILKYRYRQLGKGDIEISYKKFCIGFSMRGNDFMENIDRFFVDPFYSHVLPGIAEYRRRFHHGDVVFDSRISYQLNEMVKVSLVTNNLFNHETTSRPADVMPPRNFAIQFSMKF
;
A
#
# COMPACT_ATOMS: atom_id res chain seq x y z
N MET A 1 87.59 -20.74 6.95
CA MET A 1 87.06 -20.87 8.31
C MET A 1 85.59 -20.42 8.34
N LYS A 2 84.76 -21.35 8.83
CA LYS A 2 83.34 -21.21 9.25
C LYS A 2 82.29 -21.15 8.17
N ASN A 3 81.64 -22.29 8.00
CA ASN A 3 80.36 -22.62 7.41
C ASN A 3 79.17 -21.89 8.09
N PHE A 4 78.23 -21.49 7.25
CA PHE A 4 76.86 -21.26 7.78
C PHE A 4 75.86 -21.95 6.84
N SER A 5 75.30 -23.07 7.31
CA SER A 5 74.25 -23.82 6.66
C SER A 5 72.92 -23.08 6.80
N SER A 6 72.28 -22.70 5.68
CA SER A 6 70.90 -22.21 5.66
C SER A 6 69.94 -23.39 5.55
N PHE A 7 69.13 -23.60 6.58
CA PHE A 7 68.02 -24.55 6.62
C PHE A 7 66.81 -23.91 5.86
N LEU A 8 66.52 -24.48 4.68
CA LEU A 8 65.33 -24.12 3.89
C LEU A 8 64.13 -24.85 4.43
N PHE A 9 63.27 -24.19 5.22
CA PHE A 9 61.98 -24.71 5.64
C PHE A 9 60.99 -24.64 4.47
N PHE A 10 60.76 -25.78 3.82
CA PHE A 10 59.73 -25.97 2.81
C PHE A 10 58.37 -26.12 3.53
N SER A 11 57.63 -25.01 3.67
CA SER A 11 56.27 -24.99 4.18
C SER A 11 55.34 -25.52 3.10
N ILE A 12 54.96 -26.79 3.15
CA ILE A 12 53.89 -27.36 2.32
C ILE A 12 52.58 -26.77 2.81
N ALA A 13 52.11 -25.71 2.19
CA ALA A 13 50.74 -25.26 2.33
C ALA A 13 49.82 -26.28 1.63
N CYS A 14 49.28 -27.22 2.41
CA CYS A 14 48.25 -28.13 1.97
C CYS A 14 47.00 -27.29 1.68
N SER A 15 46.84 -26.84 0.44
CA SER A 15 45.57 -26.27 -0.06
C SER A 15 44.54 -27.37 0.01
N ILE A 16 43.67 -27.33 1.01
CA ILE A 16 42.49 -28.17 1.07
C ILE A 16 41.62 -27.75 -0.12
N LEU A 17 41.72 -28.45 -1.23
CA LEU A 17 40.79 -28.43 -2.33
C LEU A 17 39.42 -28.91 -1.79
N ASN A 18 38.58 -27.97 -1.37
CA ASN A 18 37.20 -28.26 -1.07
C ASN A 18 36.55 -28.71 -2.39
N ALA A 19 36.34 -30.02 -2.55
CA ALA A 19 35.58 -30.57 -3.67
C ALA A 19 34.20 -29.98 -3.65
N GLN A 20 33.87 -29.21 -4.67
CA GLN A 20 32.54 -28.59 -4.83
C GLN A 20 31.62 -29.55 -5.58
N VAL A 21 30.54 -29.95 -4.94
CA VAL A 21 29.47 -30.78 -5.50
C VAL A 21 28.51 -29.90 -6.29
N LEU A 22 28.17 -30.31 -7.50
CA LEU A 22 27.23 -29.63 -8.35
C LEU A 22 25.80 -30.04 -8.04
N VAL A 23 24.99 -29.11 -7.48
CA VAL A 23 23.54 -29.29 -7.27
C VAL A 23 22.80 -28.67 -8.43
N LYS A 24 22.02 -29.47 -9.15
CA LYS A 24 21.11 -29.03 -10.22
C LYS A 24 19.69 -29.44 -9.90
N GLY A 25 18.73 -28.78 -10.49
CA GLY A 25 17.34 -29.18 -10.33
C GLY A 25 16.38 -28.27 -11.04
N HIS A 26 15.13 -28.54 -10.83
CA HIS A 26 14.01 -27.86 -11.45
C HIS A 26 13.02 -27.45 -10.37
N VAL A 27 12.44 -26.26 -10.48
CA VAL A 27 11.42 -25.77 -9.55
C VAL A 27 10.12 -25.58 -10.29
N ASN A 28 9.06 -26.27 -9.84
CA ASN A 28 7.75 -26.27 -10.48
C ASN A 28 6.66 -25.67 -9.58
N ASP A 29 5.62 -25.16 -10.20
CA ASP A 29 4.35 -24.86 -9.56
C ASP A 29 3.62 -26.16 -9.19
N LYS A 30 3.06 -26.25 -8.00
CA LYS A 30 2.36 -27.46 -7.50
C LYS A 30 1.07 -27.75 -8.27
N VAL A 31 0.37 -26.73 -8.74
CA VAL A 31 -0.95 -26.86 -9.37
C VAL A 31 -0.83 -27.08 -10.87
N THR A 32 0.00 -26.24 -11.53
CA THR A 32 0.14 -26.28 -13.00
C THR A 32 1.27 -27.18 -13.46
N ASN A 33 2.18 -27.58 -12.56
CA ASN A 33 3.43 -28.32 -12.83
C ASN A 33 4.39 -27.58 -13.80
N ASP A 34 4.16 -26.29 -14.04
CA ASP A 34 5.03 -25.46 -14.86
C ASP A 34 6.34 -25.14 -14.14
N GLY A 35 7.43 -25.03 -14.90
CA GLY A 35 8.69 -24.50 -14.39
C GLY A 35 8.55 -23.06 -13.92
N LEU A 36 9.07 -22.75 -12.74
CA LEU A 36 9.00 -21.44 -12.13
C LEU A 36 10.29 -20.63 -12.39
N PRO A 37 10.26 -19.63 -13.26
CA PRO A 37 11.41 -18.76 -13.51
C PRO A 37 11.57 -17.70 -12.41
N GLY A 38 12.82 -17.43 -12.02
CA GLY A 38 13.12 -16.36 -11.06
C GLY A 38 12.98 -16.78 -9.60
N VAL A 39 12.87 -18.08 -9.29
CA VAL A 39 12.94 -18.57 -7.92
C VAL A 39 14.35 -18.36 -7.37
N THR A 40 14.45 -17.68 -6.25
CA THR A 40 15.71 -17.52 -5.52
C THR A 40 15.98 -18.80 -4.72
N VAL A 41 17.08 -19.48 -5.03
CA VAL A 41 17.56 -20.68 -4.32
C VAL A 41 18.72 -20.28 -3.44
N ILE A 42 18.60 -20.44 -2.12
CA ILE A 42 19.60 -20.03 -1.12
C ILE A 42 20.11 -21.28 -0.40
N ALA A 43 21.41 -21.46 -0.36
CA ALA A 43 22.07 -22.53 0.39
C ALA A 43 22.92 -21.93 1.52
N ASP A 44 22.61 -22.30 2.78
CA ASP A 44 23.44 -22.04 3.98
C ASP A 44 24.13 -20.65 4.01
N SER A 45 23.43 -19.58 3.69
CA SER A 45 23.93 -18.21 3.70
C SER A 45 25.18 -17.95 2.83
N LYS A 46 25.65 -18.91 2.04
CA LYS A 46 26.94 -18.80 1.29
C LYS A 46 26.82 -18.94 -0.21
N ASN A 47 25.84 -19.66 -0.72
CA ASN A 47 25.69 -19.94 -2.15
C ASN A 47 24.23 -19.81 -2.54
N GLY A 48 23.95 -19.17 -3.65
CA GLY A 48 22.60 -19.02 -4.18
C GLY A 48 22.56 -19.15 -5.69
N ALA A 49 21.39 -19.43 -6.22
CA ALA A 49 21.11 -19.44 -7.65
C ALA A 49 19.70 -18.86 -7.87
N ILE A 50 19.45 -18.45 -9.11
CA ILE A 50 18.09 -18.07 -9.54
C ILE A 50 17.71 -19.01 -10.67
N THR A 51 16.48 -19.51 -10.63
CA THR A 51 15.99 -20.39 -11.71
C THR A 51 15.91 -19.65 -13.03
N ASP A 52 16.29 -20.36 -14.08
CA ASP A 52 16.14 -19.90 -15.46
C ASP A 52 14.66 -19.88 -15.90
N ILE A 53 14.44 -19.55 -17.16
CA ILE A 53 13.11 -19.44 -17.77
C ILE A 53 12.27 -20.72 -17.68
N ASN A 54 12.93 -21.87 -17.64
CA ASN A 54 12.28 -23.19 -17.56
C ASN A 54 12.20 -23.69 -16.11
N GLY A 55 12.57 -22.87 -15.12
CA GLY A 55 12.62 -23.27 -13.72
C GLY A 55 13.89 -24.05 -13.33
N ASN A 56 14.91 -24.18 -14.18
CA ASN A 56 16.13 -24.90 -13.84
C ASN A 56 17.06 -24.02 -13.03
N TYR A 57 17.75 -24.62 -12.06
CA TYR A 57 18.81 -23.99 -11.31
C TYR A 57 20.07 -24.86 -11.24
N SER A 58 21.20 -24.23 -10.99
CA SER A 58 22.47 -24.89 -10.80
C SER A 58 23.34 -24.10 -9.82
N LEU A 59 23.80 -24.78 -8.77
CA LEU A 59 24.71 -24.16 -7.81
C LEU A 59 25.76 -25.17 -7.37
N ARG A 60 26.95 -24.69 -6.94
CA ARG A 60 28.04 -25.50 -6.46
C ARG A 60 28.20 -25.33 -4.94
N LEU A 61 28.22 -26.41 -4.20
CA LEU A 61 28.31 -26.44 -2.74
C LEU A 61 29.48 -27.33 -2.29
N PRO A 62 30.11 -27.04 -1.16
CA PRO A 62 31.04 -27.97 -0.54
C PRO A 62 30.34 -29.31 -0.20
N ALA A 63 31.07 -30.39 -0.12
CA ALA A 63 30.55 -31.64 0.42
C ALA A 63 30.07 -31.45 1.87
N GLY A 64 28.99 -32.18 2.28
CA GLY A 64 28.41 -32.08 3.60
C GLY A 64 26.90 -31.78 3.60
N LYS A 65 26.40 -31.50 4.81
CA LYS A 65 24.97 -31.19 5.00
C LYS A 65 24.66 -29.72 4.72
N HIS A 66 23.63 -29.50 3.90
CA HIS A 66 23.15 -28.15 3.53
C HIS A 66 21.65 -28.06 3.63
N ALA A 67 21.12 -26.86 3.88
CA ALA A 67 19.70 -26.55 3.76
C ALA A 67 19.51 -25.60 2.56
N LEU A 68 18.78 -26.05 1.55
CA LEU A 68 18.40 -25.22 0.40
C LEU A 68 17.03 -24.62 0.64
N GLU A 69 16.94 -23.31 0.57
CA GLU A 69 15.67 -22.58 0.67
C GLU A 69 15.30 -21.97 -0.68
N PHE A 70 14.07 -22.24 -1.14
CA PHE A 70 13.50 -21.78 -2.40
C PHE A 70 12.45 -20.71 -2.10
N ARG A 71 12.65 -19.51 -2.65
CA ARG A 71 11.76 -18.35 -2.43
C ARG A 71 11.31 -17.75 -3.75
N MET A 72 10.02 -17.50 -3.85
CA MET A 72 9.42 -16.77 -4.96
C MET A 72 8.22 -15.97 -4.46
N LEU A 73 8.08 -14.71 -4.93
CA LEU A 73 6.93 -13.88 -4.62
C LEU A 73 5.62 -14.57 -5.05
N GLY A 74 4.61 -14.58 -4.19
CA GLY A 74 3.35 -15.28 -4.44
C GLY A 74 3.37 -16.77 -4.11
N TYR A 75 4.50 -17.31 -3.64
CA TYR A 75 4.66 -18.71 -3.25
C TYR A 75 5.09 -18.86 -1.79
N SER A 76 4.76 -19.98 -1.19
CA SER A 76 5.31 -20.36 0.11
C SER A 76 6.75 -20.80 -0.06
N ALA A 77 7.66 -20.28 0.78
CA ALA A 77 9.05 -20.71 0.75
C ALA A 77 9.18 -22.19 1.12
N ALA A 78 9.99 -22.93 0.36
CA ALA A 78 10.27 -24.34 0.62
C ALA A 78 11.71 -24.54 1.07
N THR A 79 11.95 -25.36 2.08
CA THR A 79 13.31 -25.73 2.53
C THR A 79 13.53 -27.23 2.34
N ARG A 80 14.71 -27.59 1.81
CA ARG A 80 15.15 -28.98 1.63
C ARG A 80 16.52 -29.17 2.25
N SER A 81 16.62 -30.13 3.17
CA SER A 81 17.92 -30.55 3.72
C SER A 81 18.53 -31.62 2.83
N ILE A 82 19.78 -31.43 2.46
CA ILE A 82 20.56 -32.36 1.61
C ILE A 82 21.88 -32.72 2.28
N ASP A 83 22.41 -33.87 1.98
CA ASP A 83 23.74 -34.34 2.40
C ASP A 83 24.54 -34.70 1.14
N LEU A 84 25.50 -33.84 0.78
CA LEU A 84 26.28 -33.94 -0.43
C LEU A 84 27.48 -34.87 -0.23
N LYS A 85 27.37 -36.08 -0.78
CA LYS A 85 28.43 -37.14 -0.69
C LYS A 85 29.03 -37.52 -2.03
N THR A 86 28.43 -37.05 -3.14
CA THR A 86 28.81 -37.38 -4.52
C THR A 86 29.11 -36.13 -5.32
N ASP A 87 29.69 -36.26 -6.50
CA ASP A 87 30.10 -35.13 -7.38
C ASP A 87 28.95 -34.28 -7.92
N SER A 88 27.73 -34.82 -7.93
CA SER A 88 26.54 -34.07 -8.34
C SER A 88 25.27 -34.61 -7.68
N LEU A 89 24.29 -33.68 -7.45
CA LEU A 89 22.94 -34.00 -6.95
C LEU A 89 21.90 -33.32 -7.86
N ILE A 90 20.88 -34.08 -8.26
CA ILE A 90 19.70 -33.53 -8.90
C ILE A 90 18.57 -33.42 -7.86
N LEU A 91 18.10 -32.20 -7.61
CA LEU A 91 17.03 -31.92 -6.65
C LEU A 91 15.94 -31.06 -7.29
N SER A 92 14.82 -31.66 -7.65
CA SER A 92 13.65 -30.92 -8.09
C SER A 92 12.73 -30.60 -6.92
N VAL A 93 12.14 -29.39 -6.95
CA VAL A 93 11.31 -28.85 -5.87
C VAL A 93 10.01 -28.31 -6.43
N VAL A 94 8.91 -28.58 -5.74
CA VAL A 94 7.60 -28.03 -6.07
C VAL A 94 7.28 -26.94 -5.06
N LEU A 95 6.92 -25.75 -5.54
CA LEU A 95 6.41 -24.65 -4.73
C LEU A 95 4.88 -24.60 -4.80
N GLU A 96 4.29 -24.32 -3.65
CA GLU A 96 2.85 -24.04 -3.55
C GLU A 96 2.62 -22.54 -3.61
N THR A 97 1.57 -22.11 -4.31
CA THR A 97 1.11 -20.73 -4.21
C THR A 97 0.88 -20.37 -2.75
N ALA A 98 1.28 -19.15 -2.37
CA ALA A 98 1.27 -18.76 -0.98
C ALA A 98 -0.13 -18.81 -0.38
N ALA A 99 -0.33 -19.75 0.54
CA ALA A 99 -1.40 -19.67 1.51
C ALA A 99 -1.08 -18.56 2.54
N ARG A 100 -2.08 -18.03 3.21
CA ARG A 100 -1.90 -17.04 4.31
C ARG A 100 -1.19 -17.71 5.50
N SER A 101 0.13 -17.76 5.42
CA SER A 101 0.99 -18.40 6.40
C SER A 101 2.25 -17.58 6.64
N LEU A 102 3.00 -17.91 7.68
CA LEU A 102 4.27 -17.26 8.01
C LEU A 102 5.37 -17.49 6.96
N ASP A 103 5.20 -18.45 6.06
CA ASP A 103 6.14 -18.79 4.99
C ASP A 103 5.88 -18.00 3.69
N VAL A 104 4.82 -17.16 3.64
CA VAL A 104 4.56 -16.25 2.50
C VAL A 104 5.77 -15.37 2.26
N VAL A 105 6.20 -15.28 1.01
CA VAL A 105 7.32 -14.43 0.62
C VAL A 105 6.84 -13.02 0.37
N VAL A 106 7.53 -12.06 0.99
CA VAL A 106 7.30 -10.62 0.88
C VAL A 106 8.60 -9.90 0.53
N VAL A 107 8.49 -8.70 -0.05
CA VAL A 107 9.64 -7.93 -0.52
C VAL A 107 9.76 -6.57 0.17
N SER A 108 8.64 -5.89 0.43
CA SER A 108 8.65 -4.48 0.83
C SER A 108 9.35 -4.20 2.15
N ALA A 109 9.38 -5.15 3.09
CA ALA A 109 9.98 -4.91 4.40
C ALA A 109 11.50 -4.62 4.36
N GLY A 110 12.23 -5.19 3.38
CA GLY A 110 13.69 -5.00 3.20
C GLY A 110 14.11 -4.69 1.76
N LYS A 111 13.16 -4.54 0.83
CA LYS A 111 13.39 -4.48 -0.63
C LYS A 111 14.06 -5.75 -1.19
N PHE A 112 13.89 -6.89 -0.52
CA PHE A 112 14.34 -8.22 -0.96
C PHE A 112 13.35 -9.31 -0.50
N GLU A 113 13.37 -10.47 -1.15
CA GLU A 113 12.50 -11.60 -0.85
C GLU A 113 12.81 -12.19 0.54
N GLN A 114 11.84 -12.20 1.44
CA GLN A 114 11.95 -12.76 2.78
C GLN A 114 10.62 -13.38 3.23
N LYS A 115 10.65 -14.27 4.21
CA LYS A 115 9.43 -14.84 4.79
C LYS A 115 8.71 -13.80 5.65
N LEU A 116 7.40 -13.78 5.60
CA LEU A 116 6.57 -12.93 6.46
C LEU A 116 6.85 -13.15 7.95
N GLY A 117 7.21 -14.39 8.35
CA GLY A 117 7.62 -14.71 9.72
C GLY A 117 8.92 -14.05 10.16
N ASP A 118 9.84 -13.73 9.24
CA ASP A 118 11.14 -13.11 9.54
C ASP A 118 11.09 -11.56 9.54
N VAL A 119 9.98 -10.96 9.12
CA VAL A 119 9.84 -9.50 9.00
C VAL A 119 9.87 -8.83 10.37
N THR A 120 10.62 -7.74 10.48
CA THR A 120 10.84 -7.00 11.75
C THR A 120 9.78 -5.97 12.08
N VAL A 121 8.73 -5.80 11.26
CA VAL A 121 7.63 -4.83 11.43
C VAL A 121 6.28 -5.50 11.19
N SER A 122 5.19 -4.86 11.63
CA SER A 122 3.84 -5.28 11.27
C SER A 122 3.60 -5.17 9.77
N MET A 123 3.12 -6.24 9.18
CA MET A 123 2.83 -6.32 7.76
C MET A 123 1.63 -7.21 7.48
N ALA A 124 0.73 -6.74 6.61
CA ALA A 124 -0.37 -7.53 6.06
C ALA A 124 -0.13 -7.81 4.57
N VAL A 125 -0.62 -8.96 4.11
CA VAL A 125 -0.49 -9.40 2.71
C VAL A 125 -1.85 -9.77 2.16
N ILE A 126 -2.22 -9.20 1.01
CA ILE A 126 -3.48 -9.48 0.34
C ILE A 126 -3.20 -10.25 -0.95
N SER A 127 -3.84 -11.40 -1.10
CA SER A 127 -3.76 -12.24 -2.29
C SER A 127 -4.74 -11.80 -3.39
N PRO A 128 -4.44 -12.06 -4.68
CA PRO A 128 -5.32 -11.74 -5.80
C PRO A 128 -6.71 -12.38 -5.69
N GLN A 129 -6.80 -13.58 -5.10
CA GLN A 129 -8.07 -14.32 -4.95
C GLN A 129 -9.09 -13.55 -4.10
N LEU A 130 -8.65 -12.83 -3.08
CA LEU A 130 -9.56 -12.00 -2.27
C LEU A 130 -10.18 -10.89 -3.12
N VAL A 131 -9.37 -10.27 -3.97
CA VAL A 131 -9.79 -9.18 -4.86
C VAL A 131 -10.83 -9.67 -5.86
N GLU A 132 -10.54 -10.79 -6.53
CA GLU A 132 -11.41 -11.39 -7.55
C GLU A 132 -12.76 -11.83 -6.98
N ASN A 133 -12.76 -12.43 -5.79
CA ASN A 133 -13.97 -12.99 -5.20
C ASN A 133 -14.95 -11.95 -4.66
N ARG A 134 -14.49 -10.73 -4.42
CA ARG A 134 -15.31 -9.62 -3.88
C ARG A 134 -15.95 -8.73 -4.93
N ASN A 135 -15.76 -9.00 -6.23
CA ASN A 135 -16.16 -8.10 -7.32
C ASN A 135 -15.69 -6.65 -7.08
N THR A 136 -14.44 -6.51 -6.72
CA THR A 136 -13.88 -5.22 -6.37
C THR A 136 -13.68 -4.36 -7.62
N THR A 137 -14.22 -3.15 -7.64
CA THR A 137 -14.14 -2.20 -8.76
C THR A 137 -12.97 -1.21 -8.62
N THR A 138 -12.48 -1.01 -7.38
CA THR A 138 -11.36 -0.11 -7.08
C THR A 138 -10.41 -0.73 -6.05
N MET A 139 -9.14 -0.35 -6.11
CA MET A 139 -8.13 -0.79 -5.14
C MET A 139 -8.42 -0.27 -3.72
N GLU A 140 -9.07 0.88 -3.60
CA GLU A 140 -9.47 1.50 -2.35
C GLU A 140 -10.26 0.55 -1.44
N SER A 141 -11.29 -0.09 -1.99
CA SER A 141 -12.17 -1.00 -1.24
C SER A 141 -11.46 -2.28 -0.77
N ILE A 142 -10.36 -2.65 -1.45
CA ILE A 142 -9.51 -3.78 -1.02
C ILE A 142 -8.68 -3.35 0.19
N ILE A 143 -8.03 -2.20 0.09
CA ILE A 143 -7.17 -1.68 1.15
C ILE A 143 -7.98 -1.39 2.42
N ASP A 144 -9.21 -0.91 2.26
CA ASP A 144 -10.12 -0.69 3.41
C ASP A 144 -10.50 -1.98 4.15
N GLN A 145 -10.22 -3.18 3.64
CA GLN A 145 -10.41 -4.45 4.36
C GLN A 145 -9.24 -4.86 5.23
N VAL A 146 -8.10 -4.22 5.09
CA VAL A 146 -6.90 -4.58 5.86
C VAL A 146 -7.09 -4.20 7.33
N PRO A 147 -6.87 -5.10 8.30
CA PRO A 147 -6.88 -4.75 9.72
C PRO A 147 -5.98 -3.55 10.02
N GLY A 148 -6.47 -2.59 10.82
CA GLY A 148 -5.74 -1.38 11.18
C GLY A 148 -5.60 -0.33 10.08
N VAL A 149 -6.28 -0.52 8.95
CA VAL A 149 -6.34 0.44 7.85
C VAL A 149 -7.79 0.86 7.64
N ASN A 150 -8.02 2.13 7.41
CA ASN A 150 -9.26 2.63 6.83
C ASN A 150 -8.96 3.62 5.72
N VAL A 151 -9.86 3.74 4.74
CA VAL A 151 -9.77 4.73 3.69
C VAL A 151 -10.97 5.65 3.80
N THR A 152 -10.70 6.95 3.95
CA THR A 152 -11.73 7.98 4.09
C THR A 152 -11.63 8.91 2.91
N ASP A 153 -12.61 8.86 2.01
CA ASP A 153 -12.67 9.69 0.79
C ASP A 153 -11.32 9.71 0.03
N GLY A 154 -10.84 8.52 -0.32
CA GLY A 154 -9.56 8.32 -1.02
C GLY A 154 -8.30 8.46 -0.17
N GLN A 155 -8.39 8.83 1.11
CA GLN A 155 -7.25 9.02 1.99
C GLN A 155 -6.98 7.74 2.81
N ALA A 156 -5.90 7.04 2.50
CA ALA A 156 -5.48 5.89 3.31
C ALA A 156 -4.98 6.34 4.68
N ASN A 157 -5.46 5.66 5.70
CA ASN A 157 -5.11 5.89 7.09
C ASN A 157 -4.69 4.58 7.75
N ILE A 158 -3.46 4.49 8.21
CA ILE A 158 -2.93 3.33 8.93
C ILE A 158 -2.80 3.71 10.42
N ARG A 159 -3.48 2.96 11.30
CA ARG A 159 -3.41 3.13 12.76
C ARG A 159 -3.73 4.58 13.23
N GLY A 160 -4.70 5.24 12.60
CA GLY A 160 -5.09 6.61 12.99
C GLY A 160 -4.08 7.72 12.64
N GLY A 161 -2.99 7.41 11.95
CA GLY A 161 -1.93 8.38 11.64
C GLY A 161 -2.31 9.46 10.64
N SER A 162 -3.35 9.26 9.84
CA SER A 162 -3.92 10.26 8.93
C SER A 162 -5.35 10.60 9.34
N GLY A 163 -5.78 11.84 9.14
CA GLY A 163 -7.18 12.23 9.14
C GLY A 163 -7.66 12.46 7.72
N PHE A 164 -8.84 13.04 7.57
CA PHE A 164 -9.34 13.51 6.29
C PHE A 164 -8.65 14.84 5.92
N THR A 165 -8.04 14.90 4.74
CA THR A 165 -7.26 16.06 4.26
C THR A 165 -7.84 16.67 2.98
N TYR A 166 -9.08 16.36 2.65
CA TYR A 166 -9.79 16.88 1.46
C TYR A 166 -9.00 16.66 0.16
N GLY A 167 -8.33 15.51 0.02
CA GLY A 167 -7.56 15.14 -1.17
C GLY A 167 -6.15 15.74 -1.24
N GLY A 168 -5.65 16.37 -0.19
CA GLY A 168 -4.29 16.94 -0.16
C GLY A 168 -3.33 16.14 0.73
N GLY A 169 -2.20 15.71 0.16
CA GLY A 169 -1.13 15.02 0.86
C GLY A 169 -1.46 13.60 1.37
N SER A 170 -0.52 12.71 1.35
CA SER A 170 -0.66 11.37 1.95
C SER A 170 0.49 11.09 2.91
N ARG A 171 0.19 10.52 4.08
CA ARG A 171 1.18 10.00 5.04
C ARG A 171 1.47 8.53 4.82
N VAL A 172 0.72 7.89 3.91
CA VAL A 172 0.91 6.52 3.47
C VAL A 172 1.44 6.55 2.05
N LEU A 173 2.62 6.00 1.83
CA LEU A 173 3.21 5.94 0.50
C LEU A 173 2.62 4.78 -0.28
N LEU A 174 2.02 5.08 -1.43
CA LEU A 174 1.61 4.08 -2.40
C LEU A 174 2.73 3.79 -3.39
N LEU A 175 3.01 2.52 -3.58
CA LEU A 175 3.97 2.01 -4.58
C LEU A 175 3.28 1.02 -5.52
N VAL A 176 3.74 1.00 -6.76
CA VAL A 176 3.50 -0.10 -7.72
C VAL A 176 4.87 -0.59 -8.18
N ASP A 177 5.20 -1.85 -7.89
CA ASP A 177 6.50 -2.48 -8.18
C ASP A 177 7.70 -1.69 -7.64
N ASP A 178 7.62 -1.21 -6.38
CA ASP A 178 8.59 -0.35 -5.67
C ASP A 178 8.68 1.10 -6.18
N LEU A 179 7.90 1.50 -7.17
CA LEU A 179 7.89 2.85 -7.72
C LEU A 179 6.77 3.70 -7.11
N PRO A 180 7.05 4.89 -6.55
CA PRO A 180 6.04 5.77 -5.97
C PRO A 180 4.96 6.18 -6.97
N LEU A 181 3.69 6.15 -6.53
CA LEU A 181 2.53 6.53 -7.35
C LEU A 181 1.62 7.48 -6.56
N LEU A 182 2.15 8.66 -6.24
CA LEU A 182 1.40 9.79 -5.72
C LEU A 182 1.37 10.89 -6.79
N SER A 183 0.28 11.66 -6.86
CA SER A 183 0.19 12.77 -7.83
C SER A 183 1.23 13.85 -7.53
N ALA A 184 1.76 14.48 -8.58
CA ALA A 184 2.83 15.48 -8.47
C ALA A 184 2.39 16.73 -7.73
N ASP A 185 1.12 17.12 -7.89
CA ASP A 185 0.52 18.35 -7.39
C ASP A 185 0.00 18.22 -5.96
N ALA A 186 -0.89 17.26 -5.70
CA ALA A 186 -1.55 17.08 -4.42
C ALA A 186 -0.87 16.04 -3.51
N GLY A 187 -0.02 15.17 -4.05
CA GLY A 187 0.58 14.08 -3.30
C GLY A 187 -0.45 13.04 -2.82
N ASP A 188 -1.54 12.89 -3.54
CA ASP A 188 -2.64 11.97 -3.24
C ASP A 188 -2.58 10.68 -4.07
N VAL A 189 -3.38 9.70 -3.66
CA VAL A 189 -3.52 8.41 -4.35
C VAL A 189 -4.70 8.46 -5.31
N LYS A 190 -4.50 8.04 -6.55
CA LYS A 190 -5.57 7.87 -7.54
C LYS A 190 -5.95 6.39 -7.65
N TRP A 191 -6.80 5.91 -6.73
CA TRP A 191 -7.11 4.48 -6.54
C TRP A 191 -7.69 3.79 -7.77
N ASN A 192 -8.50 4.49 -8.56
CA ASN A 192 -9.09 3.97 -9.78
C ASN A 192 -8.09 3.79 -10.94
N PHE A 193 -6.89 4.40 -10.82
CA PHE A 193 -5.79 4.24 -11.78
C PHE A 193 -5.03 2.91 -11.60
N LEU A 194 -5.14 2.25 -10.47
CA LEU A 194 -4.38 1.05 -10.13
C LEU A 194 -4.93 -0.19 -10.86
N PRO A 195 -4.05 -1.02 -11.49
CA PRO A 195 -4.48 -2.21 -12.25
C PRO A 195 -4.85 -3.37 -11.31
N ILE A 196 -6.15 -3.54 -11.04
CA ILE A 196 -6.67 -4.65 -10.22
C ILE A 196 -6.62 -6.00 -10.94
N GLU A 197 -6.65 -5.99 -12.27
CA GLU A 197 -6.62 -7.17 -13.14
C GLU A 197 -5.24 -7.84 -13.23
N ASN A 198 -4.17 -7.09 -12.96
CA ASN A 198 -2.78 -7.56 -13.05
C ASN A 198 -2.11 -7.60 -11.68
N LEU A 199 -2.73 -8.24 -10.71
CA LEU A 199 -2.26 -8.27 -9.34
C LEU A 199 -1.55 -9.59 -9.01
N GLN A 200 -0.33 -9.51 -8.45
CA GLN A 200 0.36 -10.65 -7.83
C GLN A 200 0.14 -10.68 -6.32
N GLN A 201 0.25 -9.53 -5.66
CA GLN A 201 0.18 -9.40 -4.20
C GLN A 201 0.10 -7.92 -3.82
N ILE A 202 -0.57 -7.61 -2.71
CA ILE A 202 -0.48 -6.29 -2.08
C ILE A 202 0.18 -6.45 -0.71
N GLU A 203 1.18 -5.64 -0.45
CA GLU A 203 1.94 -5.61 0.80
C GLU A 203 1.67 -4.30 1.54
N VAL A 204 1.16 -4.38 2.77
CA VAL A 204 0.87 -3.22 3.60
C VAL A 204 1.78 -3.22 4.82
N LEU A 205 2.77 -2.32 4.83
CA LEU A 205 3.65 -2.10 5.97
C LEU A 205 3.04 -1.05 6.89
N LYS A 206 2.93 -1.35 8.18
CA LYS A 206 2.36 -0.46 9.18
C LYS A 206 3.47 0.21 9.99
N GLY A 207 3.37 1.54 10.17
CA GLY A 207 4.35 2.35 10.89
C GLY A 207 5.41 3.00 10.00
N ALA A 208 6.23 3.87 10.59
CA ALA A 208 7.19 4.70 9.87
C ALA A 208 8.24 3.88 9.10
N SER A 209 8.32 4.09 7.80
CA SER A 209 9.18 3.36 6.86
C SER A 209 10.00 4.27 5.94
N SER A 210 10.14 5.56 6.31
CA SER A 210 10.84 6.55 5.48
C SER A 210 12.32 6.24 5.27
N ALA A 211 12.98 5.48 6.13
CA ALA A 211 14.38 5.08 5.94
C ALA A 211 14.61 4.27 4.66
N LEU A 212 13.64 3.48 4.19
CA LEU A 212 13.74 2.77 2.91
C LEU A 212 13.04 3.48 1.76
N PHE A 213 11.91 4.12 2.03
CA PHE A 213 10.99 4.57 0.99
C PHE A 213 10.91 6.09 0.85
N GLY A 214 11.48 6.87 1.79
CA GLY A 214 11.53 8.32 1.75
C GLY A 214 10.28 9.01 2.27
N ALA A 215 10.07 10.23 1.83
CA ALA A 215 8.93 11.06 2.20
C ALA A 215 7.59 10.36 1.93
N SER A 216 6.55 10.71 2.69
CA SER A 216 5.20 10.13 2.67
C SER A 216 5.08 8.70 3.22
N ALA A 217 6.18 8.00 3.51
CA ALA A 217 6.15 6.72 4.24
C ALA A 217 6.15 6.92 5.78
N LEU A 218 5.46 7.94 6.26
CA LEU A 218 5.43 8.36 7.66
C LEU A 218 4.56 7.43 8.52
N ASN A 219 3.40 7.01 7.98
CA ASN A 219 2.48 6.08 8.66
C ASN A 219 2.59 4.65 8.16
N GLY A 220 3.17 4.46 6.98
CA GLY A 220 3.32 3.16 6.37
C GLY A 220 3.46 3.21 4.86
N VAL A 221 3.46 2.02 4.26
CA VAL A 221 3.63 1.82 2.81
C VAL A 221 2.61 0.79 2.34
N ILE A 222 1.95 1.07 1.24
CA ILE A 222 1.14 0.12 0.49
C ILE A 222 1.87 -0.15 -0.82
N ASN A 223 2.31 -1.38 -1.05
CA ASN A 223 3.04 -1.75 -2.25
C ASN A 223 2.26 -2.81 -3.04
N ILE A 224 1.84 -2.44 -4.24
CA ILE A 224 1.13 -3.30 -5.17
C ILE A 224 2.16 -3.98 -6.06
N ARG A 225 2.18 -5.31 -6.05
CA ARG A 225 3.03 -6.12 -6.91
C ARG A 225 2.24 -6.60 -8.10
N THR A 226 2.70 -6.28 -9.30
CA THR A 226 2.10 -6.76 -10.53
C THR A 226 2.63 -8.15 -10.90
N ALA A 227 1.77 -8.92 -11.60
CA ALA A 227 2.10 -10.28 -12.01
C ALA A 227 3.00 -10.29 -13.25
N TYR A 228 3.87 -11.29 -13.32
CA TYR A 228 4.59 -11.68 -14.53
C TYR A 228 4.15 -13.08 -14.97
N PRO A 229 4.24 -13.42 -16.27
CA PRO A 229 3.78 -14.70 -16.77
C PRO A 229 4.59 -15.87 -16.22
N THR A 230 3.91 -17.00 -16.08
CA THR A 230 4.49 -18.34 -15.94
C THR A 230 4.77 -18.94 -17.32
N ALA A 231 5.29 -20.16 -17.38
CA ALA A 231 5.55 -20.84 -18.66
C ALA A 231 4.26 -21.05 -19.47
N THR A 232 3.15 -21.37 -18.81
CA THR A 232 1.84 -21.51 -19.42
C THR A 232 1.15 -20.14 -19.55
N PRO A 233 0.65 -19.77 -20.75
CA PRO A 233 -0.16 -18.57 -20.93
C PRO A 233 -1.40 -18.60 -20.05
N LYS A 234 -1.78 -17.45 -19.51
CA LYS A 234 -2.99 -17.28 -18.70
C LYS A 234 -3.80 -16.12 -19.25
N SER A 235 -5.09 -16.34 -19.43
CA SER A 235 -6.02 -15.28 -19.79
C SER A 235 -7.21 -15.31 -18.84
N SER A 236 -7.76 -14.16 -18.54
CA SER A 236 -9.03 -14.06 -17.83
C SER A 236 -9.85 -12.88 -18.33
N VAL A 237 -11.15 -13.05 -18.30
CA VAL A 237 -12.13 -12.00 -18.57
C VAL A 237 -13.14 -12.04 -17.45
N VAL A 238 -13.43 -10.91 -16.86
CA VAL A 238 -14.46 -10.76 -15.84
C VAL A 238 -15.44 -9.68 -16.28
N MET A 239 -16.71 -10.03 -16.34
CA MET A 239 -17.81 -9.12 -16.65
C MET A 239 -18.76 -9.07 -15.47
N TYR A 240 -19.24 -7.90 -15.14
CA TYR A 240 -20.21 -7.73 -14.06
C TYR A 240 -21.20 -6.60 -14.35
N SER A 241 -22.37 -6.75 -13.78
CA SER A 241 -23.42 -5.73 -13.78
C SER A 241 -24.13 -5.73 -12.44
N GLY A 242 -24.44 -4.56 -11.91
CA GLY A 242 -25.12 -4.41 -10.63
C GLY A 242 -26.06 -3.21 -10.59
N ILE A 243 -26.86 -3.18 -9.55
CA ILE A 243 -27.83 -2.11 -9.27
C ILE A 243 -27.73 -1.68 -7.81
N TYR A 244 -27.97 -0.43 -7.54
CA TYR A 244 -28.18 0.10 -6.18
C TYR A 244 -29.61 -0.11 -5.77
N ASP A 245 -29.83 -0.53 -4.52
CA ASP A 245 -31.16 -0.63 -3.91
C ASP A 245 -31.65 0.76 -3.47
N ASN A 246 -32.88 0.85 -3.04
CA ASN A 246 -33.38 2.06 -2.37
C ASN A 246 -32.61 2.29 -1.07
N PRO A 247 -32.32 3.54 -0.70
CA PRO A 247 -31.66 3.85 0.56
C PRO A 247 -32.48 3.41 1.77
N GLU A 248 -31.83 3.20 2.94
CA GLU A 248 -32.49 2.90 4.19
C GLU A 248 -33.55 3.96 4.54
N ARG A 249 -33.23 5.24 4.36
CA ARG A 249 -34.16 6.36 4.47
C ARG A 249 -34.76 6.70 3.10
N PRO A 250 -36.06 6.42 2.86
CA PRO A 250 -36.67 6.63 1.54
C PRO A 250 -36.59 8.06 1.03
N GLU A 251 -36.51 9.06 1.91
CA GLU A 251 -36.41 10.47 1.58
C GLU A 251 -35.08 10.84 0.87
N LEU A 252 -34.04 9.99 0.96
CA LEU A 252 -32.78 10.18 0.24
C LEU A 252 -32.88 9.83 -1.25
N LYS A 253 -33.89 9.05 -1.63
CA LYS A 253 -34.07 8.62 -3.01
C LYS A 253 -34.34 9.84 -3.91
N TRP A 254 -33.37 10.16 -4.76
CA TRP A 254 -33.47 11.27 -5.70
C TRP A 254 -33.83 10.82 -7.14
N TRP A 255 -33.65 9.52 -7.44
CA TRP A 255 -34.02 8.90 -8.71
C TRP A 255 -35.48 8.44 -8.70
N GLY A 256 -36.09 8.34 -9.88
CA GLY A 256 -37.45 7.86 -10.05
C GLY A 256 -37.60 6.35 -9.88
N ASP A 257 -38.33 5.70 -10.79
CA ASP A 257 -38.60 4.27 -10.71
C ASP A 257 -37.43 3.37 -11.08
N LYS A 258 -36.48 3.87 -11.88
CA LYS A 258 -35.31 3.11 -12.31
C LYS A 258 -34.13 3.36 -11.39
N ASN A 259 -33.74 2.32 -10.65
CA ASN A 259 -32.57 2.40 -9.79
C ASN A 259 -31.27 2.59 -10.60
N PRO A 260 -30.33 3.41 -10.10
CA PRO A 260 -29.02 3.57 -10.73
C PRO A 260 -28.25 2.24 -10.72
N GLY A 261 -27.41 2.05 -11.71
CA GLY A 261 -26.66 0.82 -11.86
C GLY A 261 -25.17 1.06 -12.15
N PHE A 262 -24.42 -0.02 -12.14
CA PHE A 262 -23.02 -0.03 -12.53
C PHE A 262 -22.69 -1.30 -13.31
N ARG A 263 -21.71 -1.20 -14.22
CA ARG A 263 -21.26 -2.32 -15.04
C ARG A 263 -19.81 -2.18 -15.40
N GLY A 264 -19.18 -3.29 -15.68
CA GLY A 264 -17.80 -3.25 -16.14
C GLY A 264 -17.30 -4.59 -16.64
N THR A 265 -16.16 -4.50 -17.30
CA THR A 265 -15.40 -5.64 -17.78
C THR A 265 -13.93 -5.37 -17.55
N TYR A 266 -13.21 -6.34 -17.04
CA TYR A 266 -11.76 -6.33 -17.08
C TYR A 266 -11.21 -7.60 -17.68
N PHE A 267 -10.08 -7.48 -18.36
CA PHE A 267 -9.37 -8.61 -18.97
C PHE A 267 -7.90 -8.59 -18.54
N PHE A 268 -7.33 -9.77 -18.55
CA PHE A 268 -5.93 -10.01 -18.29
C PHE A 268 -5.42 -11.08 -19.23
N HIS A 269 -4.24 -10.87 -19.81
CA HIS A 269 -3.51 -11.88 -20.57
C HIS A 269 -2.05 -11.83 -20.21
N SER A 270 -1.45 -12.98 -19.92
CA SER A 270 -0.02 -13.10 -19.66
C SER A 270 0.57 -14.25 -20.45
N ARG A 271 1.68 -14.00 -21.10
CA ARG A 271 2.37 -14.99 -21.93
C ARG A 271 3.87 -14.74 -21.94
N GLN A 272 4.62 -15.82 -21.92
CA GLN A 272 6.04 -15.83 -22.21
C GLN A 272 6.29 -16.17 -23.69
N ILE A 273 7.02 -15.32 -24.40
CA ILE A 273 7.38 -15.47 -25.81
C ILE A 273 8.89 -15.56 -25.91
N GLY A 274 9.44 -16.77 -25.82
CA GLY A 274 10.88 -16.96 -25.74
C GLY A 274 11.49 -16.27 -24.52
N GLN A 275 12.25 -15.21 -24.73
CA GLN A 275 12.89 -14.41 -23.64
C GLN A 275 12.03 -13.25 -23.16
N LEU A 276 10.92 -12.97 -23.83
CA LEU A 276 10.02 -11.86 -23.51
C LEU A 276 8.85 -12.34 -22.67
N ASP A 277 8.69 -11.76 -21.49
CA ASP A 277 7.44 -11.79 -20.74
C ASP A 277 6.55 -10.67 -21.23
N LEU A 278 5.30 -10.96 -21.49
CA LEU A 278 4.28 -9.99 -21.89
C LEU A 278 3.04 -10.16 -21.00
N VAL A 279 2.60 -9.07 -20.42
CA VAL A 279 1.32 -8.97 -19.70
C VAL A 279 0.52 -7.83 -20.30
N LEU A 280 -0.75 -8.09 -20.60
CA LEU A 280 -1.74 -7.14 -21.07
C LEU A 280 -2.92 -7.15 -20.11
N GLY A 281 -3.41 -5.99 -19.75
CA GLY A 281 -4.61 -5.85 -18.93
C GLY A 281 -5.43 -4.64 -19.34
N GLY A 282 -6.69 -4.63 -18.99
CA GLY A 282 -7.56 -3.49 -19.23
C GLY A 282 -8.86 -3.58 -18.47
N ASN A 283 -9.50 -2.43 -18.29
CA ASN A 283 -10.75 -2.28 -17.57
C ASN A 283 -11.63 -1.23 -18.26
N VAL A 284 -12.89 -1.57 -18.44
CA VAL A 284 -13.97 -0.64 -18.82
C VAL A 284 -14.97 -0.66 -17.69
N TYR A 285 -15.37 0.51 -17.21
CA TYR A 285 -16.30 0.67 -16.09
C TYR A 285 -17.24 1.82 -16.32
N GLU A 286 -18.52 1.62 -16.03
CA GLU A 286 -19.56 2.66 -16.02
C GLU A 286 -20.36 2.53 -14.72
N ASN A 287 -20.68 3.67 -14.12
CA ASN A 287 -21.48 3.80 -12.91
C ASN A 287 -22.42 5.01 -13.07
N ASP A 288 -23.71 4.81 -12.90
CA ASP A 288 -24.71 5.89 -12.97
C ASP A 288 -24.66 6.80 -11.72
N GLY A 289 -24.03 6.32 -10.62
CA GLY A 289 -23.95 7.01 -9.34
C GLY A 289 -25.20 6.84 -8.47
N TYR A 290 -24.99 6.52 -7.19
CA TYR A 290 -26.09 6.52 -6.20
C TYR A 290 -26.32 7.92 -5.62
N ARG A 291 -25.34 8.80 -5.65
CA ARG A 291 -25.49 10.22 -5.36
C ARG A 291 -25.75 10.99 -6.67
N GLN A 292 -26.52 12.04 -6.59
CA GLN A 292 -26.86 12.88 -7.75
C GLN A 292 -25.57 13.50 -8.32
N ASP A 293 -25.44 13.51 -9.64
CA ASP A 293 -24.30 14.02 -10.41
C ASP A 293 -22.96 13.24 -10.25
N GLU A 294 -22.97 12.10 -9.55
CA GLU A 294 -21.79 11.26 -9.37
C GLU A 294 -21.75 10.07 -10.32
N LEU A 295 -21.72 10.32 -11.58
CA LEU A 295 -21.45 9.28 -12.58
C LEU A 295 -19.95 9.05 -12.76
N GLU A 296 -19.55 7.86 -13.23
CA GLU A 296 -18.18 7.56 -13.66
C GLU A 296 -18.17 6.70 -14.93
N LYS A 297 -17.34 7.09 -15.91
CA LYS A 297 -16.97 6.29 -17.07
C LYS A 297 -15.45 6.21 -17.11
N ARG A 298 -14.91 4.99 -17.15
CA ARG A 298 -13.47 4.76 -17.07
C ARG A 298 -13.01 3.72 -18.08
N TYR A 299 -11.92 4.06 -18.76
CA TYR A 299 -11.17 3.18 -19.64
C TYR A 299 -9.74 3.11 -19.15
N ARG A 300 -9.24 1.91 -18.85
CA ARG A 300 -7.86 1.68 -18.41
C ARG A 300 -7.23 0.55 -19.20
N PHE A 301 -5.95 0.72 -19.55
CA PHE A 301 -5.16 -0.27 -20.26
C PHE A 301 -3.74 -0.30 -19.70
N ASN A 302 -3.19 -1.49 -19.50
CA ASN A 302 -1.81 -1.66 -19.01
C ASN A 302 -1.05 -2.72 -19.82
N ILE A 303 0.27 -2.50 -19.94
CA ILE A 303 1.22 -3.42 -20.57
C ILE A 303 2.43 -3.51 -19.67
N ASN A 304 2.81 -4.73 -19.29
CA ASN A 304 4.07 -5.00 -18.58
C ASN A 304 4.92 -5.93 -19.44
N THR A 305 6.20 -5.57 -19.59
CA THR A 305 7.16 -6.35 -20.37
C THR A 305 8.43 -6.59 -19.57
N ARG A 306 9.08 -7.73 -19.82
CA ARG A 306 10.43 -8.01 -19.33
C ARG A 306 11.16 -8.92 -20.33
N TYR A 307 12.29 -8.44 -20.84
CA TYR A 307 13.16 -9.20 -21.73
C TYR A 307 14.40 -9.68 -20.97
N ARG A 308 14.73 -10.99 -21.06
CA ARG A 308 15.92 -11.58 -20.46
C ARG A 308 16.98 -11.78 -21.53
N PHE A 309 18.17 -11.20 -21.33
CA PHE A 309 19.23 -11.24 -22.33
C PHE A 309 19.98 -12.57 -22.28
N LYS A 310 19.95 -13.35 -23.37
CA LYS A 310 20.67 -14.64 -23.45
C LYS A 310 22.19 -14.48 -23.38
N ARG A 311 22.72 -13.42 -24.04
CA ARG A 311 24.17 -13.19 -24.13
C ARG A 311 24.78 -12.65 -22.82
N ILE A 312 24.02 -11.96 -22.01
CA ILE A 312 24.42 -11.39 -20.71
C ILE A 312 23.60 -12.06 -19.63
N GLN A 313 24.16 -13.14 -19.07
CA GLN A 313 23.47 -13.92 -18.05
C GLN A 313 23.16 -13.06 -16.83
N GLY A 314 21.93 -13.11 -16.33
CA GLY A 314 21.47 -12.31 -15.19
C GLY A 314 20.95 -10.92 -15.54
N LEU A 315 21.06 -10.47 -16.81
CA LEU A 315 20.51 -9.17 -17.24
C LEU A 315 19.08 -9.32 -17.74
N SER A 316 18.20 -8.44 -17.24
CA SER A 316 16.86 -8.24 -17.78
C SER A 316 16.51 -6.75 -17.83
N ALA A 317 15.68 -6.37 -18.80
CA ALA A 317 15.14 -5.02 -18.92
C ALA A 317 13.69 -5.09 -19.36
N GLY A 318 12.91 -4.08 -19.07
CA GLY A 318 11.51 -4.02 -19.46
C GLY A 318 10.93 -2.63 -19.32
N ILE A 319 9.67 -2.52 -19.73
CA ILE A 319 8.86 -1.31 -19.61
C ILE A 319 7.49 -1.73 -19.12
N ASN A 320 7.01 -1.12 -18.04
CA ASN A 320 5.64 -1.25 -17.57
C ASN A 320 4.91 0.06 -17.86
N THR A 321 3.69 -0.02 -18.35
CA THR A 321 2.88 1.16 -18.66
C THR A 321 1.45 0.96 -18.16
N ASN A 322 0.81 2.04 -17.78
CA ASN A 322 -0.60 2.07 -17.48
C ASN A 322 -1.18 3.39 -17.99
N PHE A 323 -2.33 3.33 -18.62
CA PHE A 323 -3.07 4.47 -19.16
C PHE A 323 -4.50 4.42 -18.64
N MET A 324 -5.06 5.57 -18.32
CA MET A 324 -6.46 5.70 -17.95
C MET A 324 -7.04 7.03 -18.47
N ASP A 325 -8.23 6.91 -19.01
CA ASP A 325 -9.14 7.99 -19.33
C ASP A 325 -10.38 7.82 -18.46
N VAL A 326 -10.79 8.86 -17.72
CA VAL A 326 -11.92 8.81 -16.80
C VAL A 326 -12.68 10.12 -16.80
N ALA A 327 -13.96 10.02 -17.13
CA ALA A 327 -14.92 11.12 -17.02
C ALA A 327 -15.96 10.80 -15.94
N GLY A 328 -16.39 11.79 -15.19
CA GLY A 328 -17.37 11.60 -14.12
C GLY A 328 -17.77 12.87 -13.43
N GLY A 329 -18.49 12.71 -12.33
CA GLY A 329 -18.89 13.80 -11.47
C GLY A 329 -18.67 13.49 -10.01
N ASN A 330 -18.54 14.50 -9.20
CA ASN A 330 -18.52 14.41 -7.75
C ASN A 330 -18.98 15.69 -7.08
N PHE A 331 -19.30 15.60 -5.81
CA PHE A 331 -19.51 16.76 -4.95
C PHE A 331 -18.94 16.54 -3.55
N LEU A 332 -18.50 17.61 -2.92
CA LEU A 332 -17.88 17.58 -1.59
C LEU A 332 -18.93 17.71 -0.47
N LEU A 333 -19.94 18.55 -0.66
CA LEU A 333 -20.90 18.96 0.34
C LEU A 333 -22.32 18.62 -0.08
N TRP A 334 -23.09 18.01 0.81
CA TRP A 334 -24.50 17.68 0.60
C TRP A 334 -25.43 18.89 0.77
N ASP A 335 -26.62 18.81 0.18
CA ASP A 335 -27.70 19.81 0.31
C ASP A 335 -28.52 19.66 1.61
N GLY A 336 -27.99 18.95 2.60
CA GLY A 336 -28.57 18.76 3.92
C GLY A 336 -28.70 17.30 4.32
N ALA A 337 -28.84 17.07 5.62
CA ALA A 337 -28.81 15.75 6.23
C ALA A 337 -30.01 14.86 5.91
N ASN A 338 -31.16 15.45 5.59
CA ASN A 338 -32.40 14.71 5.31
C ASN A 338 -32.50 14.40 3.81
N GLN A 339 -33.45 14.97 3.08
CA GLN A 339 -33.65 14.69 1.65
C GLN A 339 -32.44 15.06 0.75
N GLY A 340 -31.56 15.93 1.22
CA GLY A 340 -30.38 16.42 0.50
C GLY A 340 -29.11 15.59 0.68
N ALA A 341 -29.09 14.52 1.46
CA ALA A 341 -27.84 13.83 1.77
C ALA A 341 -27.20 13.10 0.55
N TYR A 342 -28.01 12.76 -0.45
CA TYR A 342 -27.52 12.26 -1.75
C TYR A 342 -27.54 13.32 -2.85
N ARG A 343 -27.74 14.58 -2.52
CA ARG A 343 -27.76 15.70 -3.48
C ARG A 343 -26.65 16.71 -3.20
N PRO A 344 -26.05 17.30 -4.22
CA PRO A 344 -25.03 18.32 -4.02
C PRO A 344 -25.60 19.60 -3.45
N LEU A 345 -24.92 20.23 -2.51
CA LEU A 345 -25.16 21.62 -2.14
C LEU A 345 -24.98 22.50 -3.39
N GLY A 346 -25.83 23.49 -3.59
CA GLY A 346 -25.82 24.31 -4.79
C GLY A 346 -24.40 24.83 -5.14
N GLY A 347 -23.93 24.53 -6.36
CA GLY A 347 -22.60 24.89 -6.84
C GLY A 347 -21.42 24.04 -6.30
N SER A 348 -21.68 22.92 -5.60
CA SER A 348 -20.62 22.01 -5.16
C SER A 348 -20.38 20.81 -6.09
N SER A 349 -21.30 20.57 -7.03
CA SER A 349 -21.14 19.52 -8.05
C SER A 349 -20.11 19.96 -9.09
N GLN A 350 -19.23 19.04 -9.45
CA GLN A 350 -18.21 19.22 -10.49
C GLN A 350 -18.20 18.02 -11.41
N GLN A 351 -18.30 18.27 -12.72
CA GLN A 351 -18.04 17.26 -13.74
C GLN A 351 -16.57 17.34 -14.15
N TYR A 352 -15.92 16.18 -14.21
CA TYR A 352 -14.48 16.10 -14.54
C TYR A 352 -14.22 15.16 -15.72
N ASP A 353 -13.11 15.47 -16.40
CA ASP A 353 -12.51 14.64 -17.45
C ASP A 353 -10.99 14.60 -17.22
N ASN A 354 -10.47 13.43 -16.95
CA ASN A 354 -9.11 13.26 -16.44
C ASN A 354 -8.34 12.17 -17.21
N ILE A 355 -7.12 12.49 -17.59
CA ILE A 355 -6.18 11.56 -18.22
C ILE A 355 -5.01 11.30 -17.27
N ARG A 356 -4.62 10.03 -17.15
CA ARG A 356 -3.44 9.61 -16.39
C ARG A 356 -2.69 8.52 -17.13
N PHE A 357 -1.37 8.59 -17.11
CA PHE A 357 -0.54 7.49 -17.57
C PHE A 357 0.82 7.49 -16.90
N ASN A 358 1.42 6.31 -16.81
CA ASN A 358 2.82 6.15 -16.45
C ASN A 358 3.57 5.26 -17.45
N VAL A 359 4.86 5.50 -17.54
CA VAL A 359 5.82 4.68 -18.28
C VAL A 359 7.00 4.43 -17.36
N ASP A 360 7.28 3.14 -17.09
CA ASP A 360 8.24 2.70 -16.08
C ASP A 360 9.32 1.80 -16.71
N PRO A 361 10.34 2.34 -17.35
CA PRO A 361 11.52 1.56 -17.78
C PRO A 361 12.29 1.04 -16.58
N PHE A 362 12.76 -0.20 -16.68
CA PHE A 362 13.63 -0.77 -15.66
C PHE A 362 14.71 -1.69 -16.25
N LEU A 363 15.80 -1.84 -15.48
CA LEU A 363 16.87 -2.76 -15.76
C LEU A 363 17.30 -3.44 -14.47
N THR A 364 17.47 -4.77 -14.51
CA THR A 364 17.97 -5.56 -13.38
C THR A 364 19.11 -6.44 -13.85
N TYR A 365 20.21 -6.42 -13.09
CA TYR A 365 21.37 -7.25 -13.37
C TYR A 365 21.82 -8.00 -12.12
N PHE A 366 21.84 -9.33 -12.21
CA PHE A 366 22.38 -10.21 -11.18
C PHE A 366 23.82 -10.58 -11.52
N THR A 367 24.74 -10.24 -10.64
CA THR A 367 26.16 -10.58 -10.81
C THR A 367 26.43 -12.03 -10.38
N LYS A 368 27.52 -12.62 -10.88
CA LYS A 368 27.98 -13.95 -10.44
C LYS A 368 28.38 -14.01 -8.95
N SER A 369 28.62 -12.86 -8.33
CA SER A 369 29.00 -12.72 -6.92
C SER A 369 27.80 -12.38 -6.00
N GLU A 370 26.57 -12.76 -6.38
CA GLU A 370 25.34 -12.55 -5.60
C GLU A 370 24.96 -11.07 -5.38
N GLY A 371 25.49 -10.18 -6.21
CA GLY A 371 25.09 -8.77 -6.27
C GLY A 371 23.88 -8.60 -7.19
N ARG A 372 22.93 -7.76 -6.84
CA ARG A 372 21.82 -7.32 -7.68
C ARG A 372 21.89 -5.82 -7.88
N HIS A 373 21.95 -5.40 -9.12
CA HIS A 373 21.81 -4.01 -9.54
C HIS A 373 20.43 -3.82 -10.12
N SER A 374 19.72 -2.78 -9.70
CA SER A 374 18.41 -2.43 -10.22
C SER A 374 18.34 -0.93 -10.50
N LEU A 375 18.01 -0.59 -11.73
CA LEU A 375 17.65 0.77 -12.13
C LEU A 375 16.18 0.75 -12.46
N ARG A 376 15.40 1.59 -11.79
CA ARG A 376 13.97 1.77 -12.01
C ARG A 376 13.69 3.23 -12.25
N THR A 377 12.86 3.52 -13.24
CA THR A 377 12.46 4.89 -13.56
C THR A 377 10.96 4.95 -13.75
N ARG A 378 10.35 6.11 -13.52
CA ARG A 378 8.94 6.38 -13.77
C ARG A 378 8.78 7.78 -14.37
N TYR A 379 8.04 7.85 -15.45
CA TYR A 379 7.35 9.05 -15.88
C TYR A 379 5.87 8.89 -15.55
N TYR A 380 5.32 9.80 -14.74
CA TYR A 380 3.91 9.79 -14.39
C TYR A 380 3.27 11.13 -14.74
N TYR A 381 2.22 11.07 -15.55
CA TYR A 381 1.46 12.21 -16.03
C TYR A 381 0.04 12.18 -15.50
N THR A 382 -0.44 13.34 -15.04
CA THR A 382 -1.82 13.56 -14.64
C THR A 382 -2.34 14.84 -15.27
N LEU A 383 -3.53 14.75 -15.87
CA LEU A 383 -4.29 15.90 -16.33
C LEU A 383 -5.67 15.81 -15.68
N ASN A 384 -6.03 16.79 -14.90
CA ASN A 384 -7.35 16.94 -14.31
C ASN A 384 -8.00 18.19 -14.93
N THR A 385 -9.19 18.02 -15.49
CA THR A 385 -10.02 19.11 -16.01
C THR A 385 -11.42 19.01 -15.44
N ASN A 386 -12.09 20.13 -15.27
CA ASN A 386 -13.47 20.14 -14.83
C ASN A 386 -14.27 21.29 -15.47
N ASP A 387 -15.59 21.24 -15.33
CA ASP A 387 -16.54 22.22 -15.85
C ASP A 387 -16.39 23.59 -15.19
N THR A 388 -15.79 23.67 -13.98
CA THR A 388 -15.48 24.94 -13.30
C THR A 388 -14.19 25.59 -13.81
N LYS A 389 -13.59 25.07 -14.88
CA LYS A 389 -12.36 25.58 -15.53
C LYS A 389 -11.13 25.51 -14.60
N GLN A 390 -11.08 24.54 -13.69
CA GLN A 390 -9.96 24.34 -12.78
C GLN A 390 -9.03 23.23 -13.32
N ARG A 391 -8.28 23.57 -14.36
CA ARG A 391 -7.31 22.64 -14.96
C ARG A 391 -6.06 22.51 -14.08
N SER A 392 -5.61 21.26 -13.84
CA SER A 392 -4.34 20.94 -13.20
C SER A 392 -3.61 19.85 -13.99
N GLN A 393 -2.35 20.10 -14.31
CA GLN A 393 -1.45 19.16 -14.99
C GLN A 393 -0.23 18.92 -14.13
N GLY A 394 0.08 17.65 -13.89
CA GLY A 394 1.27 17.22 -13.16
C GLY A 394 2.11 16.26 -13.99
N LYS A 395 3.43 16.47 -13.97
CA LYS A 395 4.41 15.54 -14.53
C LYS A 395 5.41 15.18 -13.42
N LEU A 396 5.62 13.90 -13.19
CA LEU A 396 6.58 13.40 -12.21
C LEU A 396 7.59 12.49 -12.91
N TYR A 397 8.85 12.79 -12.68
CA TYR A 397 9.99 11.98 -13.11
C TYR A 397 10.65 11.39 -11.88
N TYR A 398 10.78 10.08 -11.81
CA TYR A 398 11.43 9.36 -10.73
C TYR A 398 12.51 8.44 -11.27
N ALA A 399 13.62 8.37 -10.56
CA ALA A 399 14.68 7.40 -10.82
C ALA A 399 15.22 6.84 -9.51
N GLU A 400 15.45 5.54 -9.47
CA GLU A 400 16.11 4.83 -8.36
C GLU A 400 17.17 3.89 -8.91
N TYR A 401 18.39 4.03 -8.46
CA TYR A 401 19.40 2.99 -8.56
C TYR A 401 19.56 2.30 -7.22
N GLN A 402 19.43 0.98 -7.20
CA GLN A 402 19.59 0.14 -6.01
C GLN A 402 20.65 -0.91 -6.25
N TYR A 403 21.58 -1.06 -5.32
CA TYR A 403 22.49 -2.18 -5.21
C TYR A 403 22.13 -3.02 -3.99
N GLN A 404 22.12 -4.33 -4.16
CA GLN A 404 21.86 -5.29 -3.09
C GLN A 404 22.91 -6.41 -3.15
N LYS A 405 23.39 -6.84 -2.00
CA LYS A 405 24.32 -7.95 -1.88
C LYS A 405 23.99 -8.83 -0.68
N HIS A 406 23.96 -10.13 -0.96
CA HIS A 406 23.91 -11.15 0.10
C HIS A 406 25.34 -11.59 0.41
N PHE A 407 25.74 -11.52 1.67
CA PHE A 407 27.06 -11.92 2.11
C PHE A 407 27.00 -13.32 2.74
N LYS A 408 28.09 -14.05 2.65
CA LYS A 408 28.23 -15.43 3.18
C LYS A 408 27.96 -15.59 4.67
N ASN A 409 28.00 -14.50 5.45
CA ASN A 409 27.73 -14.50 6.89
C ASN A 409 26.25 -14.23 7.25
N GLY A 410 25.32 -14.29 6.27
CA GLY A 410 23.90 -14.05 6.44
C GLY A 410 23.52 -12.57 6.53
N LEU A 411 24.44 -11.65 6.18
CA LEU A 411 24.17 -10.23 6.05
C LEU A 411 23.63 -9.94 4.63
N THR A 412 22.53 -9.23 4.54
CA THR A 412 22.03 -8.60 3.32
C THR A 412 22.25 -7.10 3.42
N TRP A 413 22.96 -6.53 2.46
CA TRP A 413 23.18 -5.11 2.34
C TRP A 413 22.40 -4.59 1.13
N THR A 414 21.55 -3.61 1.37
CA THR A 414 20.78 -2.89 0.34
C THR A 414 21.12 -1.41 0.42
N THR A 415 21.52 -0.79 -0.66
CA THR A 415 21.83 0.65 -0.72
C THR A 415 21.34 1.23 -2.03
N GLY A 416 21.01 2.51 -2.06
CA GLY A 416 20.51 3.14 -3.27
C GLY A 416 20.48 4.66 -3.21
N LEU A 417 20.30 5.23 -4.41
CA LEU A 417 20.08 6.65 -4.64
C LEU A 417 18.74 6.82 -5.32
N THR A 418 17.98 7.84 -4.91
CA THR A 418 16.70 8.19 -5.56
C THR A 418 16.66 9.66 -5.92
N GLY A 419 16.04 9.97 -7.05
CA GLY A 419 15.74 11.33 -7.46
C GLY A 419 14.31 11.43 -7.96
N THR A 420 13.62 12.50 -7.56
CA THR A 420 12.29 12.86 -8.06
C THR A 420 12.31 14.30 -8.53
N TYR A 421 11.75 14.56 -9.70
CA TYR A 421 11.50 15.89 -10.21
C TYR A 421 10.05 15.99 -10.67
N SER A 422 9.37 17.08 -10.32
CA SER A 422 7.96 17.30 -10.68
C SER A 422 7.76 18.68 -11.28
N GLU A 423 6.95 18.74 -12.35
CA GLU A 423 6.45 19.95 -12.97
C GLU A 423 4.94 20.02 -12.77
N ILE A 424 4.45 21.11 -12.24
CA ILE A 424 3.04 21.34 -11.96
C ILE A 424 2.59 22.62 -12.65
N ALA A 425 1.53 22.56 -13.46
CA ALA A 425 0.88 23.69 -14.06
C ALA A 425 -0.62 23.64 -13.75
N SER A 426 -1.11 24.58 -12.92
CA SER A 426 -2.46 24.54 -12.41
C SER A 426 -3.09 25.93 -12.34
N GLN A 427 -4.40 26.00 -12.63
CA GLN A 427 -5.20 27.19 -12.38
C GLN A 427 -5.51 27.39 -10.89
N LEU A 428 -5.38 26.30 -10.07
CA LEU A 428 -5.65 26.33 -8.64
C LEU A 428 -4.47 26.87 -7.81
N TYR A 429 -3.23 26.65 -8.26
CA TYR A 429 -2.01 26.97 -7.50
C TYR A 429 -0.84 27.46 -8.35
N SER A 430 -1.09 27.84 -9.59
CA SER A 430 -0.10 28.38 -10.53
C SER A 430 0.93 27.34 -11.03
N GLN A 431 2.06 27.79 -11.48
CA GLN A 431 3.14 26.95 -11.99
C GLN A 431 4.21 26.77 -10.91
N HIS A 432 4.54 25.51 -10.62
CA HIS A 432 5.54 25.14 -9.63
C HIS A 432 6.39 23.95 -10.07
N TYR A 433 7.57 23.86 -9.49
CA TYR A 433 8.50 22.74 -9.65
C TYR A 433 8.87 22.19 -8.29
N SER A 434 9.10 20.88 -8.18
CA SER A 434 9.68 20.33 -6.98
C SER A 434 10.75 19.30 -7.30
N SER A 435 11.78 19.23 -6.47
CA SER A 435 12.81 18.19 -6.55
C SER A 435 13.06 17.56 -5.18
N ASN A 436 13.40 16.27 -5.23
CA ASN A 436 13.71 15.47 -4.05
C ASN A 436 14.85 14.51 -4.41
N GLU A 437 15.98 14.60 -3.70
CA GLU A 437 17.14 13.75 -3.88
C GLU A 437 17.47 13.05 -2.57
N SER A 438 17.81 11.76 -2.62
CA SER A 438 18.18 11.02 -1.42
C SER A 438 19.13 9.87 -1.65
N GLY A 439 19.85 9.50 -0.59
CA GLY A 439 20.59 8.26 -0.47
C GLY A 439 20.14 7.46 0.73
N TYR A 440 20.10 6.13 0.58
CA TYR A 440 19.71 5.23 1.67
C TYR A 440 20.61 4.00 1.70
N THR A 441 20.71 3.39 2.89
CA THR A 441 21.37 2.10 3.09
C THR A 441 20.65 1.31 4.19
N GLN A 442 20.57 -0.01 4.01
CA GLN A 442 20.01 -0.92 5.00
C GLN A 442 20.87 -2.17 5.13
N PHE A 443 21.00 -2.65 6.36
CA PHE A 443 21.67 -3.89 6.73
C PHE A 443 20.68 -4.80 7.43
N ASP A 444 20.47 -5.99 6.89
CA ASP A 444 19.63 -7.04 7.46
C ASP A 444 20.49 -8.25 7.76
N LYS A 445 20.48 -8.74 9.00
CA LYS A 445 21.26 -9.88 9.38
C LYS A 445 20.47 -10.85 10.24
N LYS A 446 20.54 -12.14 9.88
CA LYS A 446 19.97 -13.23 10.68
C LYS A 446 21.07 -13.90 11.50
N PHE A 447 20.96 -13.82 12.83
CA PHE A 447 21.85 -14.44 13.79
C PHE A 447 21.25 -15.77 14.29
N PHE A 448 22.10 -16.78 14.45
CA PHE A 448 21.72 -18.09 15.02
C PHE A 448 20.49 -18.73 14.36
N ASN A 449 20.19 -18.38 13.12
CA ASN A 449 18.98 -18.76 12.35
C ASN A 449 17.65 -18.40 13.02
N ARG A 450 17.64 -17.55 14.07
CA ARG A 450 16.47 -17.20 14.88
C ARG A 450 16.25 -15.70 15.08
N LEU A 451 17.31 -14.89 15.11
CA LEU A 451 17.21 -13.45 15.37
C LEU A 451 17.52 -12.67 14.09
N THR A 452 16.53 -12.04 13.52
CA THR A 452 16.70 -11.08 12.41
C THR A 452 16.80 -9.68 12.96
N VAL A 453 17.84 -8.94 12.58
CA VAL A 453 18.06 -7.54 12.95
C VAL A 453 18.19 -6.71 11.67
N SER A 454 17.50 -5.60 11.61
CA SER A 454 17.50 -4.64 10.49
C SER A 454 17.92 -3.26 10.97
N LEU A 455 18.82 -2.60 10.25
CA LEU A 455 19.24 -1.19 10.45
C LEU A 455 19.15 -0.47 9.11
N GLY A 456 18.33 0.54 9.02
CA GLY A 456 18.18 1.40 7.85
C GLY A 456 18.51 2.86 8.17
N LEU A 457 19.17 3.53 7.23
CA LEU A 457 19.53 4.94 7.29
C LEU A 457 19.20 5.61 5.95
N ARG A 458 18.70 6.85 5.97
CA ARG A 458 18.46 7.68 4.78
C ARG A 458 18.75 9.15 5.09
N ALA A 459 19.21 9.86 4.09
CA ALA A 459 19.28 11.31 4.09
C ALA A 459 18.58 11.83 2.81
N GLU A 460 17.74 12.85 2.95
CA GLU A 460 16.88 13.34 1.87
C GLU A 460 16.80 14.88 1.87
N SER A 461 16.90 15.45 0.68
CA SER A 461 16.79 16.87 0.38
C SER A 461 15.49 17.13 -0.40
N TYR A 462 14.84 18.28 -0.19
CA TYR A 462 13.61 18.66 -0.88
C TYR A 462 13.55 20.15 -1.16
N LYS A 463 13.12 20.50 -2.39
CA LYS A 463 12.93 21.87 -2.84
C LYS A 463 11.57 22.03 -3.52
N ILE A 464 10.95 23.20 -3.35
CA ILE A 464 9.86 23.69 -4.18
C ILE A 464 10.36 24.99 -4.81
N ASP A 465 10.31 25.07 -6.13
CA ASP A 465 10.89 26.14 -6.93
C ASP A 465 12.38 26.34 -6.57
N THR A 466 12.77 27.53 -6.09
CA THR A 466 14.11 27.83 -5.62
C THR A 466 14.28 27.66 -4.09
N ALA A 467 13.17 27.40 -3.36
CA ALA A 467 13.19 27.35 -1.91
C ALA A 467 13.60 25.96 -1.39
N GLN A 468 14.82 25.87 -0.83
CA GLN A 468 15.31 24.68 -0.13
C GLN A 468 14.58 24.52 1.19
N THR A 469 14.02 23.35 1.44
CA THR A 469 13.44 22.99 2.75
C THR A 469 14.57 22.85 3.77
N THR A 470 14.45 23.59 4.87
CA THR A 470 15.42 23.57 5.96
C THR A 470 14.85 22.75 7.12
N PHE A 471 15.66 21.84 7.66
CA PHE A 471 15.34 21.05 8.84
C PHE A 471 16.06 21.59 10.06
N TYR A 472 15.31 21.71 11.16
CA TYR A 472 15.85 22.24 12.41
C TYR A 472 16.27 21.10 13.33
N LEU A 473 17.53 21.13 13.79
CA LEU A 473 18.00 20.32 14.89
C LEU A 473 17.58 21.02 16.19
N ARG A 474 16.86 20.32 17.06
CA ARG A 474 16.35 20.86 18.31
C ARG A 474 16.86 20.06 19.51
N ASN A 475 17.16 20.77 20.59
CA ASN A 475 17.33 20.20 21.93
C ASN A 475 16.18 20.73 22.79
N GLY A 476 15.18 19.89 23.09
CA GLY A 476 13.92 20.32 23.68
C GLY A 476 13.19 21.34 22.79
N LYS A 477 12.99 22.58 23.30
CA LYS A 477 12.35 23.69 22.55
C LYS A 477 13.37 24.51 21.73
N ASP A 478 14.66 24.37 22.00
CA ASP A 478 15.70 25.21 21.40
C ASP A 478 16.17 24.66 20.06
N THR A 479 16.39 25.57 19.11
CA THR A 479 16.99 25.23 17.81
C THR A 479 18.51 25.36 17.93
N ILE A 480 19.20 24.19 17.83
CA ILE A 480 20.67 24.14 17.95
C ILE A 480 21.37 24.10 16.58
N GLY A 481 20.62 23.93 15.48
CA GLY A 481 21.20 23.91 14.14
C GLY A 481 20.17 23.80 13.04
N LYS A 482 20.62 23.98 11.78
CA LYS A 482 19.82 23.86 10.55
C LYS A 482 20.53 22.92 9.57
N LEU A 483 19.78 22.04 8.92
CA LEU A 483 20.29 21.11 7.91
C LEU A 483 19.49 21.25 6.61
N PRO A 484 20.14 21.19 5.43
CA PRO A 484 19.45 21.12 4.14
C PRO A 484 18.93 19.72 3.79
N VAL A 485 19.19 18.74 4.65
CA VAL A 485 18.79 17.33 4.47
C VAL A 485 18.11 16.81 5.73
N GLN A 486 17.14 15.89 5.55
CA GLN A 486 16.48 15.19 6.64
C GLN A 486 17.11 13.81 6.82
N PRO A 487 17.91 13.57 7.88
CA PRO A 487 18.33 12.23 8.23
C PRO A 487 17.20 11.48 8.94
N VAL A 488 17.04 10.20 8.64
CA VAL A 488 16.13 9.29 9.34
C VAL A 488 16.75 7.92 9.48
N MET A 489 16.34 7.21 10.54
CA MET A 489 16.78 5.86 10.83
C MET A 489 15.61 4.92 11.09
N ARG A 490 15.88 3.64 10.90
CA ARG A 490 14.98 2.53 11.26
C ARG A 490 15.78 1.41 11.90
N LEU A 491 15.24 0.88 12.98
CA LEU A 491 15.76 -0.31 13.65
C LEU A 491 14.64 -1.34 13.76
N GLY A 492 14.97 -2.61 13.60
CA GLY A 492 14.02 -3.69 13.79
C GLY A 492 14.73 -4.95 14.27
N ALA A 493 14.07 -5.68 15.14
CA ALA A 493 14.50 -7.00 15.58
C ALA A 493 13.30 -7.95 15.58
N ASN A 494 13.52 -9.18 15.13
CA ASN A 494 12.52 -10.23 15.17
C ASN A 494 13.18 -11.55 15.62
N TYR A 495 12.72 -12.09 16.75
CA TYR A 495 13.27 -13.30 17.35
C TYR A 495 12.27 -14.45 17.28
N GLN A 496 12.67 -15.53 16.64
CA GLN A 496 11.91 -16.78 16.62
C GLN A 496 12.09 -17.54 17.95
N VAL A 497 11.16 -17.33 18.88
CA VAL A 497 11.17 -17.94 20.22
C VAL A 497 10.91 -19.45 20.13
N ALA A 498 9.92 -19.85 19.31
CA ALA A 498 9.58 -21.24 19.04
C ALA A 498 9.31 -21.47 17.55
N LYS A 499 9.06 -22.69 17.12
CA LYS A 499 8.93 -23.10 15.70
C LYS A 499 7.97 -22.20 14.90
N ALA A 500 6.90 -21.70 15.52
CA ALA A 500 5.91 -20.83 14.87
C ALA A 500 5.59 -19.57 15.69
N THR A 501 6.46 -19.20 16.65
CA THR A 501 6.27 -18.05 17.55
C THR A 501 7.40 -17.06 17.34
N TYR A 502 7.04 -15.82 17.04
CA TYR A 502 7.97 -14.74 16.78
C TYR A 502 7.64 -13.54 17.68
N VAL A 503 8.65 -12.93 18.25
CA VAL A 503 8.57 -11.67 19.01
C VAL A 503 9.37 -10.62 18.25
N ARG A 504 8.76 -9.50 17.95
CA ARG A 504 9.41 -8.41 17.23
C ARG A 504 9.34 -7.08 17.98
N ALA A 505 10.36 -6.28 17.77
CA ALA A 505 10.41 -4.88 18.18
C ALA A 505 10.91 -4.04 17.02
N SER A 506 10.29 -2.90 16.79
CA SER A 506 10.73 -1.98 15.74
C SER A 506 10.64 -0.53 16.20
N PHE A 507 11.52 0.30 15.65
CA PHE A 507 11.53 1.73 15.75
C PHE A 507 11.83 2.33 14.37
N GLY A 508 11.07 3.32 13.94
CA GLY A 508 11.28 3.99 12.67
C GLY A 508 10.96 5.47 12.77
N GLN A 509 11.78 6.28 12.11
CA GLN A 509 11.51 7.69 11.90
C GLN A 509 10.90 7.91 10.53
N GLY A 510 10.08 8.94 10.41
CA GLY A 510 9.45 9.33 9.17
C GLY A 510 9.26 10.83 9.07
N TYR A 511 9.03 11.30 7.87
CA TYR A 511 8.76 12.69 7.57
C TYR A 511 7.90 12.80 6.31
N ARG A 512 7.25 13.97 6.15
CA ARG A 512 6.53 14.31 4.93
C ARG A 512 6.75 15.79 4.61
N PHE A 513 6.97 16.08 3.34
CA PHE A 513 6.97 17.45 2.84
C PHE A 513 5.54 17.86 2.47
N PRO A 514 5.18 19.14 2.63
CA PRO A 514 3.92 19.62 2.10
C PRO A 514 3.93 19.53 0.57
N SER A 515 2.81 19.10 -0.01
CA SER A 515 2.60 19.12 -1.45
C SER A 515 2.42 20.56 -1.97
N VAL A 516 2.51 20.75 -3.28
CA VAL A 516 2.27 22.06 -3.91
C VAL A 516 0.84 22.52 -3.64
N ALA A 517 -0.14 21.62 -3.76
CA ALA A 517 -1.54 21.92 -3.47
C ALA A 517 -1.73 22.37 -2.02
N GLU A 518 -1.18 21.68 -1.02
CA GLU A 518 -1.31 22.06 0.39
C GLU A 518 -0.76 23.46 0.70
N LYS A 519 0.27 23.91 -0.03
CA LYS A 519 0.88 25.25 0.19
C LYS A 519 0.22 26.37 -0.58
N TYR A 520 -0.21 26.11 -1.80
CA TYR A 520 -0.52 27.17 -2.76
C TYR A 520 -1.96 27.18 -3.27
N ILE A 521 -2.78 26.15 -2.95
CA ILE A 521 -4.16 26.09 -3.43
C ILE A 521 -4.93 27.34 -3.03
N LYS A 522 -5.59 27.96 -4.01
CA LYS A 522 -6.51 29.07 -3.84
C LYS A 522 -7.72 28.84 -4.75
N THR A 523 -8.85 28.54 -4.18
CA THR A 523 -10.11 28.28 -4.89
C THR A 523 -11.28 28.41 -3.93
N ALA A 524 -12.49 28.31 -4.45
CA ALA A 524 -13.71 28.26 -3.66
C ALA A 524 -14.54 27.03 -4.04
N VAL A 525 -15.18 26.42 -3.04
CA VAL A 525 -16.15 25.34 -3.21
C VAL A 525 -17.43 25.77 -2.52
N SER A 526 -18.52 25.95 -3.30
CA SER A 526 -19.81 26.45 -2.79
C SER A 526 -19.70 27.73 -1.96
N GLY A 527 -18.83 28.66 -2.37
CA GLY A 527 -18.60 29.92 -1.66
C GLY A 527 -17.66 29.81 -0.45
N LEU A 528 -17.20 28.61 -0.10
CA LEU A 528 -16.18 28.41 0.92
C LEU A 528 -14.79 28.51 0.28
N GLU A 529 -14.01 29.49 0.72
CA GLU A 529 -12.66 29.73 0.23
C GLU A 529 -11.67 28.68 0.75
N ILE A 530 -10.70 28.30 -0.07
CA ILE A 530 -9.49 27.59 0.34
C ILE A 530 -8.33 28.57 0.32
N TYR A 531 -7.73 28.79 1.49
CA TYR A 531 -6.67 29.77 1.69
C TYR A 531 -5.29 29.15 1.59
N PRO A 532 -4.37 29.69 0.79
CA PRO A 532 -3.01 29.19 0.69
C PRO A 532 -2.22 29.40 1.99
N ASN A 533 -1.27 28.49 2.27
CA ASN A 533 -0.31 28.62 3.36
C ASN A 533 1.13 28.41 2.88
N LYS A 534 1.73 29.48 2.32
CA LYS A 534 3.13 29.44 1.85
C LYS A 534 4.14 29.12 2.94
N LYS A 535 3.78 29.31 4.24
CA LYS A 535 4.62 29.04 5.42
C LYS A 535 4.48 27.62 5.93
N LEU A 536 3.63 26.79 5.32
CA LEU A 536 3.44 25.40 5.75
C LEU A 536 4.76 24.65 5.72
N GLY A 537 5.15 24.11 6.87
CA GLY A 537 6.41 23.38 7.08
C GLY A 537 6.26 21.87 6.95
N PRO A 538 7.37 21.12 6.83
CA PRO A 538 7.35 19.67 6.83
C PRO A 538 6.92 19.12 8.19
N GLU A 539 6.25 17.99 8.21
CA GLU A 539 5.97 17.21 9.40
C GLU A 539 6.98 16.08 9.58
N LYS A 540 7.24 15.71 10.82
CA LYS A 540 8.16 14.64 11.23
C LYS A 540 7.48 13.76 12.26
N GLY A 541 7.88 12.51 12.30
CA GLY A 541 7.37 11.60 13.31
C GLY A 541 8.27 10.39 13.49
N TRP A 542 7.91 9.60 14.48
CA TRP A 542 8.49 8.29 14.70
C TRP A 542 7.40 7.30 15.12
N SER A 543 7.65 6.04 14.89
CA SER A 543 6.83 4.94 15.41
C SER A 543 7.68 3.91 16.11
N ALA A 544 7.17 3.37 17.22
CA ALA A 544 7.72 2.21 17.90
C ALA A 544 6.65 1.13 18.05
N GLU A 545 7.05 -0.11 17.94
CA GLU A 545 6.15 -1.25 18.02
C GLU A 545 6.82 -2.40 18.77
N LEU A 546 6.01 -3.11 19.58
CA LEU A 546 6.32 -4.41 20.15
C LEU A 546 5.21 -5.37 19.76
N GLY A 547 5.54 -6.51 19.16
CA GLY A 547 4.54 -7.46 18.67
C GLY A 547 4.93 -8.91 18.86
N VAL A 548 3.90 -9.75 18.89
CA VAL A 548 4.01 -11.21 18.91
C VAL A 548 3.21 -11.79 17.76
N LYS A 549 3.83 -12.68 17.01
CA LYS A 549 3.18 -13.41 15.92
C LYS A 549 3.22 -14.90 16.23
N GLN A 550 2.05 -15.53 16.30
CA GLN A 550 1.87 -16.93 16.61
C GLN A 550 1.23 -17.67 15.45
N GLY A 551 1.98 -18.51 14.78
CA GLY A 551 1.44 -19.45 13.79
C GLY A 551 0.74 -20.63 14.44
N PHE A 552 -0.30 -21.13 13.78
CA PHE A 552 -1.03 -22.33 14.18
C PHE A 552 -1.42 -23.15 12.96
N GLN A 553 -1.72 -24.44 13.21
CA GLN A 553 -2.22 -25.35 12.19
C GLN A 553 -3.25 -26.28 12.81
N VAL A 554 -4.41 -26.39 12.14
CA VAL A 554 -5.49 -27.32 12.51
C VAL A 554 -5.84 -28.11 11.27
N SER A 555 -5.48 -29.41 11.27
CA SER A 555 -5.60 -30.25 10.06
C SER A 555 -4.82 -29.63 8.88
N GLY A 556 -5.48 -29.40 7.75
CA GLY A 556 -4.92 -28.73 6.58
C GLY A 556 -5.08 -27.21 6.57
N PHE A 557 -5.70 -26.61 7.59
CA PHE A 557 -5.81 -25.15 7.75
C PHE A 557 -4.59 -24.61 8.50
N ARG A 558 -3.91 -23.61 7.93
CA ARG A 558 -2.77 -22.91 8.52
C ARG A 558 -3.08 -21.43 8.65
N GLY A 559 -2.64 -20.85 9.75
CA GLY A 559 -2.85 -19.43 9.99
C GLY A 559 -1.90 -18.87 11.03
N PHE A 560 -2.07 -17.60 11.32
CA PHE A 560 -1.35 -16.92 12.39
C PHE A 560 -2.22 -15.86 13.07
N LEU A 561 -1.95 -15.63 14.33
CA LEU A 561 -2.41 -14.49 15.11
C LEU A 561 -1.23 -13.54 15.27
N ASP A 562 -1.44 -12.26 14.98
CA ASP A 562 -0.46 -11.17 15.14
C ASP A 562 -1.02 -10.13 16.08
N VAL A 563 -0.34 -9.87 17.19
CA VAL A 563 -0.73 -8.85 18.18
C VAL A 563 0.43 -7.88 18.34
N ALA A 564 0.15 -6.59 18.19
CA ALA A 564 1.16 -5.55 18.30
C ALA A 564 0.63 -4.34 19.10
N ALA A 565 1.41 -3.90 20.10
CA ALA A 565 1.25 -2.61 20.73
C ALA A 565 2.14 -1.59 20.02
N PHE A 566 1.61 -0.39 19.76
CA PHE A 566 2.33 0.65 19.01
C PHE A 566 2.16 2.03 19.65
N ARG A 567 3.16 2.88 19.40
CA ARG A 567 3.15 4.31 19.69
C ARG A 567 3.74 5.07 18.52
N MET A 568 3.05 6.09 18.08
CA MET A 568 3.48 7.03 17.05
C MET A 568 3.41 8.44 17.59
N GLU A 569 4.41 9.25 17.31
CA GLU A 569 4.42 10.67 17.64
C GLU A 569 4.78 11.50 16.42
N TYR A 570 4.11 12.64 16.29
CA TYR A 570 4.35 13.59 15.21
C TYR A 570 4.62 14.98 15.77
N ARG A 571 5.52 15.69 15.13
CA ARG A 571 5.77 17.12 15.36
C ARG A 571 5.43 17.89 14.12
N ASP A 572 4.82 19.03 14.30
CA ASP A 572 4.37 19.91 13.22
C ASP A 572 3.41 19.17 12.25
N MET A 573 2.52 18.31 12.81
CA MET A 573 1.57 17.53 12.03
C MET A 573 0.75 18.44 11.14
N MET A 574 0.66 18.14 9.84
CA MET A 574 -0.12 18.93 8.88
C MET A 574 -1.57 18.47 8.87
N GLU A 575 -2.49 19.39 9.06
CA GLU A 575 -3.93 19.13 8.98
C GLU A 575 -4.59 20.16 8.05
N PHE A 576 -5.59 19.72 7.30
CA PHE A 576 -6.45 20.61 6.53
C PHE A 576 -7.63 20.99 7.43
N THR A 577 -7.73 22.25 7.78
CA THR A 577 -8.62 22.73 8.85
C THR A 577 -9.63 23.71 8.30
N PHE A 578 -10.90 23.51 8.63
CA PHE A 578 -11.98 24.43 8.35
C PHE A 578 -12.07 25.45 9.49
N GLY A 579 -11.97 26.74 9.17
CA GLY A 579 -11.92 27.81 10.19
C GLY A 579 -11.99 29.20 9.57
N GLN A 580 -11.80 30.23 10.40
CA GLN A 580 -11.74 31.62 9.94
C GLN A 580 -10.29 31.97 9.58
N TRP A 581 -9.97 32.05 8.29
CA TRP A 581 -8.62 32.25 7.77
C TRP A 581 -8.45 33.56 7.00
N GLY A 582 -9.55 34.11 6.48
CA GLY A 582 -9.63 35.35 5.74
C GLY A 582 -9.97 36.55 6.61
N ASN A 583 -10.16 37.69 5.95
CA ASN A 583 -10.59 38.94 6.60
C ASN A 583 -12.13 38.90 6.80
N PRO A 584 -12.63 38.97 8.05
CA PRO A 584 -14.07 38.90 8.30
C PRO A 584 -14.88 40.07 7.69
N ASN A 585 -14.22 41.18 7.33
CA ASN A 585 -14.90 42.35 6.82
C ASN A 585 -14.93 42.40 5.29
N THR A 586 -14.06 41.69 4.58
CA THR A 586 -13.88 41.79 3.14
C THR A 586 -14.05 40.48 2.39
N ASP A 587 -13.81 39.35 3.04
CA ASP A 587 -13.84 38.06 2.38
C ASP A 587 -15.24 37.41 2.46
N PRO A 588 -15.65 36.58 1.49
CA PRO A 588 -16.90 35.85 1.54
C PRO A 588 -17.06 35.06 2.82
N LEU A 589 -18.32 34.91 3.30
CA LEU A 589 -18.66 34.17 4.50
C LEU A 589 -17.78 34.56 5.72
N PHE A 590 -17.50 35.84 5.88
CA PHE A 590 -16.66 36.37 6.98
C PHE A 590 -15.24 35.78 7.01
N GLY A 591 -14.68 35.38 5.89
CA GLY A 591 -13.37 34.76 5.80
C GLY A 591 -13.28 33.34 6.32
N ILE A 592 -14.41 32.64 6.44
CA ILE A 592 -14.47 31.23 6.80
C ILE A 592 -14.13 30.38 5.58
N GLY A 593 -13.32 29.35 5.80
CA GLY A 593 -12.92 28.44 4.73
C GLY A 593 -11.92 27.40 5.20
N PHE A 594 -11.19 26.83 4.27
CA PHE A 594 -10.22 25.76 4.53
C PHE A 594 -8.78 26.25 4.41
N LYS A 595 -7.88 25.65 5.18
CA LYS A 595 -6.44 25.94 5.10
C LYS A 595 -5.62 24.78 5.65
N SER A 596 -4.52 24.42 4.97
CA SER A 596 -3.52 23.50 5.51
C SER A 596 -2.66 24.18 6.58
N THR A 597 -2.56 23.59 7.76
CA THR A 597 -1.82 24.15 8.91
C THR A 597 -0.99 23.09 9.61
N ASN A 598 0.08 23.49 10.29
CA ASN A 598 0.80 22.63 11.23
C ASN A 598 0.16 22.74 12.61
N ILE A 599 -0.34 21.64 13.19
CA ILE A 599 -1.11 21.62 14.45
C ILE A 599 -0.28 21.27 15.70
N GLY A 600 1.04 21.14 15.57
CA GLY A 600 1.92 20.92 16.72
C GLY A 600 2.24 19.45 17.00
N HIS A 601 2.37 19.10 18.29
CA HIS A 601 2.82 17.79 18.75
C HIS A 601 1.63 16.86 19.02
N THR A 602 1.63 15.68 18.37
CA THR A 602 0.52 14.72 18.48
C THR A 602 1.06 13.33 18.77
N GLN A 603 0.22 12.49 19.36
CA GLN A 603 0.55 11.13 19.73
C GLN A 603 -0.61 10.19 19.37
N ILE A 604 -0.28 8.99 18.91
CA ILE A 604 -1.23 7.90 18.73
C ILE A 604 -0.65 6.65 19.38
N THR A 605 -1.36 6.10 20.36
CA THR A 605 -1.03 4.83 20.99
C THR A 605 -2.14 3.83 20.72
N GLY A 606 -1.80 2.54 20.63
CA GLY A 606 -2.83 1.55 20.38
C GLY A 606 -2.35 0.11 20.38
N ILE A 607 -3.31 -0.77 20.11
CA ILE A 607 -3.11 -2.21 19.94
C ILE A 607 -3.77 -2.64 18.64
N ASP A 608 -3.05 -3.45 17.88
CA ASP A 608 -3.49 -4.01 16.59
C ASP A 608 -3.46 -5.53 16.70
N ILE A 609 -4.59 -6.17 16.44
CA ILE A 609 -4.76 -7.63 16.45
C ILE A 609 -5.18 -8.05 15.07
N ALA A 610 -4.47 -9.00 14.46
CA ALA A 610 -4.81 -9.56 13.16
C ALA A 610 -4.77 -11.09 13.23
N LEU A 611 -5.80 -11.72 12.65
CA LEU A 611 -5.92 -13.16 12.49
C LEU A 611 -6.04 -13.46 11.00
N GLU A 612 -5.12 -14.25 10.46
CA GLU A 612 -5.15 -14.66 9.06
C GLU A 612 -4.92 -16.16 8.94
N GLY A 613 -5.58 -16.78 7.95
CA GLY A 613 -5.38 -18.20 7.70
C GLY A 613 -6.07 -18.68 6.44
N GLU A 614 -5.55 -19.78 5.91
CA GLU A 614 -6.09 -20.45 4.72
C GLU A 614 -5.79 -21.95 4.74
N GLY A 615 -6.68 -22.74 4.17
CA GLY A 615 -6.46 -24.18 4.04
C GLY A 615 -7.74 -24.99 3.99
N LYS A 616 -7.63 -26.30 4.22
CA LYS A 616 -8.76 -27.23 4.19
C LYS A 616 -8.94 -27.93 5.53
N ILE A 617 -10.18 -28.07 5.97
CA ILE A 617 -10.60 -28.95 7.07
C ILE A 617 -11.55 -29.99 6.47
N GLY A 618 -11.07 -31.22 6.31
CA GLY A 618 -11.77 -32.23 5.51
C GLY A 618 -11.97 -31.76 4.06
N PRO A 619 -13.20 -31.85 3.50
CA PRO A 619 -13.49 -31.40 2.13
C PRO A 619 -13.75 -29.90 2.00
N VAL A 620 -13.77 -29.15 3.12
CA VAL A 620 -14.13 -27.73 3.17
C VAL A 620 -12.87 -26.90 3.11
N GLY A 621 -12.77 -26.03 2.10
CA GLY A 621 -11.74 -24.98 2.02
C GLY A 621 -12.19 -23.76 2.82
N ILE A 622 -11.30 -23.18 3.61
CA ILE A 622 -11.56 -22.01 4.44
C ILE A 622 -10.46 -20.98 4.19
N ARG A 623 -10.84 -19.73 4.01
CA ARG A 623 -9.97 -18.56 4.01
C ARG A 623 -10.51 -17.53 4.99
N LEU A 624 -9.64 -17.03 5.85
CA LEU A 624 -10.00 -16.09 6.91
C LEU A 624 -9.00 -14.93 6.96
N MET A 625 -9.50 -13.72 7.05
CA MET A 625 -8.76 -12.52 7.43
C MET A 625 -9.63 -11.70 8.38
N GLY A 626 -9.08 -11.31 9.51
CA GLY A 626 -9.82 -10.45 10.42
C GLY A 626 -8.87 -9.73 11.36
N GLY A 627 -9.36 -8.69 12.01
CA GLY A 627 -8.60 -7.98 13.01
C GLY A 627 -9.39 -6.88 13.68
N TYR A 628 -8.83 -6.45 14.79
CA TYR A 628 -9.34 -5.36 15.60
C TYR A 628 -8.20 -4.42 15.95
N THR A 629 -8.44 -3.12 15.83
CA THR A 629 -7.44 -2.10 16.17
C THR A 629 -8.08 -1.08 17.11
N TYR A 630 -7.47 -0.89 18.26
CA TYR A 630 -7.77 0.21 19.18
C TYR A 630 -6.69 1.28 19.07
N MET A 631 -7.10 2.55 19.02
CA MET A 631 -6.22 3.71 18.87
C MET A 631 -6.65 4.84 19.79
N ASN A 632 -5.68 5.58 20.34
CA ASN A 632 -5.91 6.81 21.08
C ASN A 632 -5.14 7.97 20.43
N PRO A 633 -5.73 8.64 19.41
CA PRO A 633 -5.10 9.74 18.68
C PRO A 633 -5.34 11.06 19.38
N ILE A 634 -4.30 11.65 19.99
CA ILE A 634 -4.42 12.88 20.79
C ILE A 634 -3.40 13.96 20.36
N SER A 635 -3.79 15.22 20.54
CA SER A 635 -2.89 16.37 20.55
C SER A 635 -2.30 16.53 21.95
N LEU A 636 -0.97 16.58 22.06
CA LEU A 636 -0.26 16.75 23.34
C LEU A 636 -0.16 18.22 23.76
N ASP A 637 -0.23 19.14 22.80
CA ASP A 637 -0.14 20.58 22.99
C ASP A 637 -1.53 21.26 22.99
N PHE A 638 -2.63 20.49 23.13
CA PHE A 638 -3.98 21.02 23.02
C PHE A 638 -4.25 22.11 24.08
N ASN A 639 -4.66 23.28 23.58
CA ASN A 639 -5.07 24.41 24.39
C ASN A 639 -6.48 24.88 23.93
N PRO A 640 -7.55 24.65 24.72
CA PRO A 640 -8.91 25.01 24.32
C PRO A 640 -9.08 26.47 23.90
N ALA A 641 -8.38 27.42 24.55
CA ALA A 641 -8.47 28.83 24.23
C ALA A 641 -7.93 29.20 22.83
N VAL A 642 -7.01 28.39 22.31
CA VAL A 642 -6.35 28.61 21.00
C VAL A 642 -6.89 27.68 19.96
N ASP A 643 -6.93 26.36 20.26
CA ASP A 643 -7.19 25.32 19.27
C ASP A 643 -8.66 25.27 18.83
N THR A 644 -9.59 25.73 19.68
CA THR A 644 -10.99 25.88 19.31
C THR A 644 -11.18 26.80 18.11
N ILE A 645 -10.38 27.85 17.99
CA ILE A 645 -10.45 28.82 16.90
C ILE A 645 -9.44 28.46 15.80
N LYS A 646 -8.15 28.29 16.18
CA LYS A 646 -7.06 28.13 15.23
C LYS A 646 -7.06 26.76 14.54
N ASN A 647 -7.37 25.71 15.26
CA ASN A 647 -7.35 24.33 14.75
C ASN A 647 -8.76 23.74 14.60
N SER A 648 -9.81 24.53 14.86
CA SER A 648 -11.21 24.11 14.79
C SER A 648 -11.50 22.84 15.57
N SER A 649 -10.90 22.65 16.76
CA SER A 649 -11.04 21.46 17.59
C SER A 649 -11.59 21.79 18.95
N LEU A 650 -12.63 21.03 19.39
CA LEU A 650 -13.26 21.22 20.70
C LEU A 650 -12.60 20.39 21.81
N GLN A 651 -11.76 19.43 21.45
CA GLN A 651 -11.14 18.49 22.37
C GLN A 651 -9.75 18.06 21.88
N ASN A 652 -8.98 17.40 22.72
CA ASN A 652 -7.64 16.95 22.40
C ASN A 652 -7.56 15.73 21.49
N ILE A 653 -8.67 15.06 21.18
CA ILE A 653 -8.72 13.97 20.20
C ILE A 653 -8.50 14.57 18.80
N LEU A 654 -7.64 13.94 18.00
CA LEU A 654 -7.38 14.38 16.63
C LEU A 654 -8.62 14.22 15.76
N LYS A 655 -8.91 15.21 14.91
CA LYS A 655 -10.08 15.23 14.03
C LYS A 655 -10.03 14.12 12.99
N TYR A 656 -11.22 13.65 12.56
CA TYR A 656 -11.40 12.68 11.47
C TYR A 656 -10.67 11.36 11.70
N ARG A 657 -10.65 10.86 12.93
CA ARG A 657 -10.11 9.55 13.29
C ARG A 657 -11.14 8.74 14.04
N TYR A 658 -11.11 7.46 13.77
CA TYR A 658 -11.79 6.45 14.58
C TYR A 658 -10.83 5.98 15.68
N ARG A 659 -11.36 5.58 16.83
CA ARG A 659 -10.57 4.96 17.89
C ARG A 659 -10.61 3.44 17.84
N GLN A 660 -11.64 2.87 17.21
CA GLN A 660 -11.81 1.44 17.07
C GLN A 660 -12.14 1.07 15.63
N LEU A 661 -11.45 0.06 15.12
CA LEU A 661 -11.71 -0.52 13.81
C LEU A 661 -11.82 -2.04 13.94
N GLY A 662 -12.90 -2.60 13.42
CA GLY A 662 -13.09 -4.04 13.28
C GLY A 662 -13.20 -4.42 11.81
N LYS A 663 -12.43 -5.41 11.35
CA LYS A 663 -12.45 -5.91 9.97
C LYS A 663 -12.53 -7.43 9.98
N GLY A 664 -13.30 -8.00 9.08
CA GLY A 664 -13.38 -9.44 8.94
C GLY A 664 -13.75 -9.85 7.52
N ASP A 665 -13.19 -10.95 7.07
CA ASP A 665 -13.52 -11.60 5.81
C ASP A 665 -13.35 -13.09 6.00
N ILE A 666 -14.41 -13.86 5.75
CA ILE A 666 -14.38 -15.32 5.75
C ILE A 666 -14.93 -15.85 4.43
N GLU A 667 -14.26 -16.81 3.88
CA GLU A 667 -14.67 -17.53 2.67
C GLU A 667 -14.63 -19.03 2.92
N ILE A 668 -15.72 -19.70 2.60
CA ILE A 668 -15.90 -21.13 2.78
C ILE A 668 -16.22 -21.74 1.41
N SER A 669 -15.41 -22.69 0.98
CA SER A 669 -15.58 -23.40 -0.29
C SER A 669 -15.82 -24.90 -0.08
N TYR A 670 -16.84 -25.41 -0.76
CA TYR A 670 -17.17 -26.83 -0.77
C TYR A 670 -17.57 -27.28 -2.16
N LYS A 671 -16.81 -28.22 -2.73
CA LYS A 671 -16.98 -28.67 -4.13
C LYS A 671 -16.95 -27.45 -5.09
N LYS A 672 -18.07 -27.19 -5.77
CA LYS A 672 -18.25 -26.11 -6.75
C LYS A 672 -18.79 -24.82 -6.14
N PHE A 673 -19.21 -24.82 -4.88
CA PHE A 673 -19.75 -23.65 -4.18
C PHE A 673 -18.69 -22.93 -3.35
N CYS A 674 -18.77 -21.62 -3.34
CA CYS A 674 -18.00 -20.76 -2.46
C CYS A 674 -18.92 -19.68 -1.89
N ILE A 675 -18.94 -19.54 -0.56
CA ILE A 675 -19.73 -18.54 0.16
C ILE A 675 -18.73 -17.68 0.94
N GLY A 676 -18.90 -16.37 0.89
CA GLY A 676 -18.07 -15.43 1.62
C GLY A 676 -18.90 -14.37 2.34
N PHE A 677 -18.41 -13.95 3.50
CA PHE A 677 -18.94 -12.83 4.27
C PHE A 677 -17.79 -11.89 4.64
N SER A 678 -18.08 -10.60 4.57
CA SER A 678 -17.15 -9.57 5.03
C SER A 678 -17.85 -8.66 6.01
N MET A 679 -17.09 -8.13 6.96
CA MET A 679 -17.56 -7.16 7.95
C MET A 679 -16.56 -6.01 8.01
N ARG A 680 -17.06 -4.79 8.09
CA ARG A 680 -16.32 -3.58 8.42
C ARG A 680 -17.04 -2.84 9.49
N GLY A 681 -16.34 -2.49 10.55
CA GLY A 681 -16.91 -1.73 11.66
C GLY A 681 -15.93 -0.67 12.16
N ASN A 682 -16.46 0.45 12.58
CA ASN A 682 -15.76 1.52 13.24
C ASN A 682 -16.64 2.13 14.34
N ASP A 683 -16.02 2.73 15.35
CA ASP A 683 -16.74 3.54 16.32
C ASP A 683 -17.11 4.91 15.75
N PHE A 684 -17.74 5.72 16.57
CA PHE A 684 -18.12 7.08 16.20
C PHE A 684 -16.88 7.97 16.04
N MET A 685 -16.84 8.76 14.98
CA MET A 685 -15.80 9.78 14.76
C MET A 685 -16.03 10.94 15.73
N GLU A 686 -15.40 10.88 16.91
CA GLU A 686 -15.70 11.79 18.03
C GLU A 686 -15.43 13.26 17.70
N ASN A 687 -14.32 13.58 17.03
CA ASN A 687 -13.90 14.95 16.73
C ASN A 687 -13.85 15.24 15.23
N ILE A 688 -14.43 16.36 14.85
CA ILE A 688 -14.42 16.95 13.51
C ILE A 688 -14.19 18.45 13.62
N ASP A 689 -14.07 19.16 12.51
CA ASP A 689 -13.99 20.63 12.55
C ASP A 689 -15.19 21.23 13.25
N ARG A 690 -14.93 22.08 14.26
CA ARG A 690 -15.95 22.74 15.09
C ARG A 690 -16.97 23.49 14.27
N PHE A 691 -16.55 24.17 13.23
CA PHE A 691 -17.44 24.98 12.41
C PHE A 691 -18.59 24.18 11.74
N PHE A 692 -18.44 22.86 11.58
CA PHE A 692 -19.52 22.01 11.09
C PHE A 692 -20.64 21.77 12.11
N VAL A 693 -20.36 21.91 13.38
CA VAL A 693 -21.32 21.64 14.48
C VAL A 693 -21.65 22.85 15.30
N ASP A 694 -20.99 23.99 15.06
CA ASP A 694 -21.26 25.24 15.76
C ASP A 694 -22.62 25.82 15.31
N PRO A 695 -23.54 26.16 16.24
CA PRO A 695 -24.88 26.65 15.89
C PRO A 695 -24.88 27.90 14.99
N PHE A 696 -23.88 28.76 15.12
CA PHE A 696 -23.78 29.98 14.33
C PHE A 696 -23.45 29.70 12.86
N TYR A 697 -22.62 28.67 12.60
CA TYR A 697 -22.16 28.31 11.25
C TYR A 697 -22.90 27.14 10.62
N SER A 698 -23.77 26.46 11.38
CA SER A 698 -24.46 25.24 10.95
C SER A 698 -25.38 25.43 9.72
N HIS A 699 -25.77 26.68 9.42
CA HIS A 699 -26.54 27.00 8.22
C HIS A 699 -25.72 26.97 6.91
N VAL A 700 -24.37 27.07 7.00
CA VAL A 700 -23.46 26.97 5.86
C VAL A 700 -23.37 25.54 5.36
N LEU A 701 -23.51 24.57 6.27
CA LEU A 701 -23.51 23.14 5.98
C LEU A 701 -24.71 22.47 6.66
N PRO A 702 -25.89 22.48 6.00
CA PRO A 702 -27.15 22.12 6.64
C PRO A 702 -27.18 20.71 7.20
N GLY A 703 -27.59 20.59 8.47
CA GLY A 703 -27.96 19.33 9.10
C GLY A 703 -26.82 18.46 9.62
N ILE A 704 -25.52 18.84 9.51
CA ILE A 704 -24.42 18.00 10.01
C ILE A 704 -24.51 17.79 11.52
N ALA A 705 -24.78 18.84 12.29
CA ALA A 705 -24.90 18.74 13.75
C ALA A 705 -26.09 17.85 14.16
N GLU A 706 -27.22 17.95 13.47
CA GLU A 706 -28.40 17.13 13.70
C GLU A 706 -28.16 15.66 13.32
N TYR A 707 -27.54 15.43 12.16
CA TYR A 707 -27.18 14.09 11.71
C TYR A 707 -26.28 13.39 12.71
N ARG A 708 -25.23 14.06 13.20
CA ARG A 708 -24.31 13.51 14.20
C ARG A 708 -24.97 13.24 15.56
N ARG A 709 -26.01 14.00 15.94
CA ARG A 709 -26.81 13.69 17.14
C ARG A 709 -27.68 12.46 16.96
N ARG A 710 -28.23 12.26 15.76
CA ARG A 710 -29.04 11.10 15.41
C ARG A 710 -28.22 9.83 15.23
N PHE A 711 -27.09 9.92 14.54
CA PHE A 711 -26.18 8.83 14.22
C PHE A 711 -24.86 9.00 15.01
N HIS A 712 -24.95 8.86 16.34
CA HIS A 712 -23.83 9.06 17.26
C HIS A 712 -23.16 7.74 17.69
N HIS A 713 -23.50 6.64 17.03
CA HIS A 713 -22.92 5.32 17.21
C HIS A 713 -21.89 5.03 16.13
N GLY A 714 -21.10 3.98 16.36
CA GLY A 714 -20.25 3.43 15.31
C GLY A 714 -21.07 2.69 14.25
N ASP A 715 -20.44 2.46 13.11
CA ASP A 715 -21.05 1.79 11.96
C ASP A 715 -20.52 0.36 11.83
N VAL A 716 -21.40 -0.57 11.43
CA VAL A 716 -21.04 -1.93 11.06
C VAL A 716 -21.73 -2.32 9.76
N VAL A 717 -20.93 -2.59 8.73
CA VAL A 717 -21.41 -2.98 7.40
C VAL A 717 -21.02 -4.42 7.11
N PHE A 718 -21.96 -5.19 6.58
CA PHE A 718 -21.76 -6.56 6.16
C PHE A 718 -21.93 -6.69 4.65
N ASP A 719 -21.04 -7.43 4.03
CA ASP A 719 -21.14 -7.81 2.62
C ASP A 719 -21.22 -9.34 2.52
N SER A 720 -21.90 -9.85 1.49
CA SER A 720 -21.97 -11.28 1.22
C SER A 720 -21.68 -11.60 -0.24
N ARG A 721 -21.20 -12.80 -0.49
CA ARG A 721 -20.95 -13.30 -1.84
C ARG A 721 -21.22 -14.80 -1.92
N ILE A 722 -21.84 -15.23 -3.02
CA ILE A 722 -22.10 -16.63 -3.32
C ILE A 722 -21.56 -16.87 -4.74
N SER A 723 -20.71 -17.86 -4.90
CA SER A 723 -20.10 -18.21 -6.19
C SER A 723 -20.32 -19.67 -6.50
N TYR A 724 -20.54 -19.96 -7.77
CA TYR A 724 -20.66 -21.32 -8.29
C TYR A 724 -19.71 -21.53 -9.47
N GLN A 725 -18.87 -22.55 -9.39
CA GLN A 725 -17.97 -22.96 -10.45
C GLN A 725 -18.72 -23.85 -11.42
N LEU A 726 -19.14 -23.30 -12.57
CA LEU A 726 -19.88 -24.04 -13.60
C LEU A 726 -19.01 -25.18 -14.18
N ASN A 727 -17.82 -24.84 -14.61
CA ASN A 727 -16.79 -25.76 -15.09
C ASN A 727 -15.40 -25.21 -14.71
N GLU A 728 -14.32 -25.81 -15.20
CA GLU A 728 -12.93 -25.39 -14.86
C GLU A 728 -12.63 -23.95 -15.30
N MET A 729 -13.30 -23.45 -16.33
CA MET A 729 -13.04 -22.14 -16.94
C MET A 729 -14.00 -21.05 -16.44
N VAL A 730 -15.24 -21.36 -16.06
CA VAL A 730 -16.31 -20.38 -15.84
C VAL A 730 -16.83 -20.43 -14.41
N LYS A 731 -16.81 -19.27 -13.74
CA LYS A 731 -17.40 -19.05 -12.42
C LYS A 731 -18.46 -17.94 -12.50
N VAL A 732 -19.60 -18.14 -11.86
CA VAL A 732 -20.65 -17.13 -11.67
C VAL A 732 -20.73 -16.78 -10.21
N SER A 733 -20.86 -15.49 -9.90
CA SER A 733 -20.97 -14.99 -8.52
C SER A 733 -22.09 -13.97 -8.39
N LEU A 734 -22.82 -14.05 -7.28
CA LEU A 734 -23.70 -13.01 -6.79
C LEU A 734 -23.00 -12.31 -5.62
N VAL A 735 -22.86 -11.01 -5.71
CA VAL A 735 -22.23 -10.17 -4.69
C VAL A 735 -23.27 -9.17 -4.16
N THR A 736 -23.37 -9.07 -2.85
CA THR A 736 -24.26 -8.11 -2.18
C THR A 736 -23.40 -7.27 -1.23
N ASN A 737 -23.23 -6.01 -1.52
CA ASN A 737 -22.57 -5.07 -0.62
C ASN A 737 -23.60 -4.37 0.25
N ASN A 738 -23.24 -4.05 1.49
CA ASN A 738 -24.12 -3.48 2.51
C ASN A 738 -25.41 -4.33 2.68
N LEU A 739 -25.23 -5.61 3.02
CA LEU A 739 -26.28 -6.62 3.06
C LEU A 739 -27.54 -6.20 3.82
N PHE A 740 -27.39 -5.48 4.92
CA PHE A 740 -28.48 -5.03 5.76
C PHE A 740 -29.00 -3.63 5.40
N ASN A 741 -28.48 -3.03 4.32
CA ASN A 741 -28.84 -1.68 3.85
C ASN A 741 -28.66 -0.59 4.90
N HIS A 742 -27.62 -0.70 5.72
CA HIS A 742 -27.33 0.25 6.80
C HIS A 742 -26.77 1.56 6.25
N GLU A 743 -27.32 2.70 6.68
CA GLU A 743 -26.81 4.02 6.31
C GLU A 743 -25.54 4.34 7.11
N THR A 744 -24.44 4.57 6.42
CA THR A 744 -23.15 4.90 7.02
C THR A 744 -22.53 6.11 6.37
N THR A 745 -21.55 6.72 7.04
CA THR A 745 -20.78 7.86 6.50
C THR A 745 -19.28 7.57 6.56
N SER A 746 -18.55 7.97 5.51
CA SER A 746 -17.08 7.95 5.52
C SER A 746 -16.51 9.15 6.27
N ARG A 747 -17.18 10.28 6.18
CA ARG A 747 -16.89 11.58 6.80
C ARG A 747 -18.16 12.40 6.93
N PRO A 748 -18.12 13.56 7.63
CA PRO A 748 -19.26 14.48 7.63
C PRO A 748 -19.67 14.87 6.19
N ALA A 749 -20.99 14.87 5.95
CA ALA A 749 -21.62 15.17 4.67
C ALA A 749 -21.31 14.20 3.50
N ASP A 750 -20.92 12.97 3.81
CA ASP A 750 -20.63 11.93 2.82
C ASP A 750 -21.27 10.61 3.20
N VAL A 751 -22.54 10.42 2.80
CA VAL A 751 -23.28 9.17 3.03
C VAL A 751 -22.85 8.14 1.98
N MET A 752 -22.51 6.95 2.47
CA MET A 752 -22.01 5.82 1.67
C MET A 752 -23.12 5.13 0.86
N PRO A 753 -22.79 4.27 -0.12
CA PRO A 753 -23.76 3.59 -0.96
C PRO A 753 -24.78 2.78 -0.17
N PRO A 754 -26.06 2.78 -0.57
CA PRO A 754 -27.04 1.84 -0.06
C PRO A 754 -26.67 0.41 -0.49
N ARG A 755 -27.43 -0.57 -0.01
CA ARG A 755 -27.28 -1.95 -0.47
C ARG A 755 -27.24 -2.01 -1.99
N ASN A 756 -26.34 -2.84 -2.52
CA ASN A 756 -26.28 -3.06 -3.96
C ASN A 756 -26.01 -4.54 -4.26
N PHE A 757 -26.47 -4.94 -5.43
CA PHE A 757 -26.35 -6.31 -5.91
C PHE A 757 -25.60 -6.32 -7.22
N ALA A 758 -24.69 -7.29 -7.40
CA ALA A 758 -23.99 -7.49 -8.65
C ALA A 758 -23.92 -8.96 -9.02
N ILE A 759 -24.13 -9.26 -10.31
CA ILE A 759 -23.81 -10.56 -10.91
C ILE A 759 -22.48 -10.42 -11.64
N GLN A 760 -21.59 -11.38 -11.39
CA GLN A 760 -20.27 -11.44 -12.00
C GLN A 760 -20.04 -12.77 -12.72
N PHE A 761 -19.54 -12.71 -13.94
CA PHE A 761 -19.07 -13.83 -14.73
C PHE A 761 -17.55 -13.74 -14.86
N SER A 762 -16.84 -14.76 -14.38
CA SER A 762 -15.38 -14.85 -14.48
C SER A 762 -15.01 -16.03 -15.36
N MET A 763 -14.22 -15.78 -16.40
CA MET A 763 -13.71 -16.79 -17.33
C MET A 763 -12.18 -16.83 -17.27
N LYS A 764 -11.59 -18.03 -17.22
CA LYS A 764 -10.14 -18.26 -17.23
C LYS A 764 -9.77 -19.28 -18.28
N PHE A 765 -8.70 -18.99 -19.04
CA PHE A 765 -8.24 -19.83 -20.17
C PHE A 765 -6.76 -20.16 -20.01
#